data_c852e366ec438f09952ca88f966c15c0
#
_entry.id   c852e366ec438f09952ca88f966c15c0
#
_cell.length_a   1.000
_cell.length_b   1.000
_cell.length_c   1.000
_cell.angle_alpha   90.00
_cell.angle_beta   90.00
_cell.angle_gamma   90.00
#
_symmetry.space_group_name_H-M   'P 1'
#
loop_
_entity.id
_entity.type
_entity.pdbx_description
1 polymer ?
#
loop_
_entity_poly.entity_id
_entity_poly.type
_entity_poly.pdbx_seq_one_letter_code
_entity_poly.pdbx_strand_id
1 'polypeptide(L)'
;MAMPVLAGGMAEKHHLYLVDGSSYIFRAYHRLPPLTDPEGTPVGAVYGYTTMLWKLAADLDEADGPTHLAVILDASGVSFRNDIYEHYKANRPEPPEDLVPQFPLIRDATRAFSLPCIEVPGLEADDLIATYARRAQEQGWDVTIVSSDKDLMQLIGEVETADGPARIDMLDTMKNQRIWLPEVEEKFGVPPALVGDVLALMGDAVDNVPGIYGIGPKTASKLIAEHGSLTAALDSAPEMKPSKLKERLIEGRGDAELSKILVTLKEDCDLPQPLEEMKLGPVPPAPLAAFLEKHGFTSLLKRLETGSGSPARKTDLNPAKPSTEGDTGTADANRQPLPEMPRIDHAAYQTVQTAAALADWVARARAAQVVAVDTETTSLDAIRADLVGVSLALGPNDACYIPLAHGGDDMFAQKPEQVPLAEAIAALKPLLEDEAVLKVFQNGKYDLNVLARAGIAVSPIDDTMVISFDLDAGRGEDGMGGGHGMDELSQRHLGHTPIPFKELCGSGKKAISFAEVPLDRATAYAAEDADVTLRLHNVLKPRLAEEGGTRIYERVDRPLIPVVARMEREGIRVDRARLAKLSEEFAVEIGRLEGEIHETAGQEFTVGSPKQLGDILFDKLGYKGGKKGKSGQYSTDVSVLERLAAEGAPIAKLVLEWRQLSKLKSTYTDALQAAINPDTGRVHTSYSLVGAQTGRLSSTDPNLQNIPVRTPIGRQIREAFVPEPGNVLLAADYSQIELRLAAHMAGVDSLKEAFAHGEDIHARTATEMFGEVTRDTRARAKTINFAILYGISRWGLAARLEVPPEEAQAMIDTYFQRFPGIQRYILETLESVRAKGYSETLFGRKTWFPRINSKNQAERQGSERAAINAPIQGTSADIIKRAMARMLPALADAGLHDVRMLLQVHDELVFELPEGRVEAATPIIRQVMAEAALPSVELSVPLGVDIGTGLSWDAAH
;
A
#
# COMPACT_ATOMS: atom_id res chain seq x y z
N MET A 1 36.31 -54.10 24.01
CA MET A 1 36.34 -53.70 22.61
C MET A 1 35.42 -52.51 22.49
N ALA A 2 36.02 -51.33 22.47
CA ALA A 2 35.29 -50.08 22.33
C ALA A 2 35.22 -49.70 20.84
N MET A 3 34.07 -49.47 20.30
CA MET A 3 33.90 -48.91 18.97
C MET A 3 34.20 -47.40 19.00
N PRO A 4 34.89 -46.86 17.98
CA PRO A 4 35.10 -45.44 17.90
C PRO A 4 33.80 -44.74 17.42
N VAL A 5 33.40 -43.74 18.18
CA VAL A 5 32.36 -42.76 17.78
C VAL A 5 33.00 -41.87 16.72
N LEU A 6 32.55 -41.98 15.50
CA LEU A 6 32.82 -41.00 14.43
C LEU A 6 31.98 -39.75 14.71
N ALA A 7 32.57 -38.77 15.35
CA ALA A 7 32.08 -37.42 15.35
C ALA A 7 32.46 -36.77 14.01
N GLY A 8 31.67 -36.96 12.98
CA GLY A 8 31.68 -36.14 11.80
C GLY A 8 30.92 -34.85 12.12
N GLY A 9 31.64 -33.79 12.52
CA GLY A 9 31.11 -32.44 12.47
C GLY A 9 30.83 -32.13 11.01
N MET A 10 29.58 -31.82 10.65
CA MET A 10 29.31 -31.20 9.38
C MET A 10 30.05 -29.87 9.37
N ALA A 11 31.00 -29.71 8.45
CA ALA A 11 31.65 -28.43 8.22
C ALA A 11 30.51 -27.41 7.86
N GLU A 12 30.52 -26.30 8.53
CA GLU A 12 29.55 -25.22 8.25
C GLU A 12 29.74 -24.80 6.80
N LYS A 13 28.72 -24.97 5.95
CA LYS A 13 28.77 -24.65 4.52
C LYS A 13 28.94 -23.13 4.36
N HIS A 14 29.93 -22.72 3.58
CA HIS A 14 30.16 -21.30 3.32
C HIS A 14 29.09 -20.73 2.42
N HIS A 15 28.59 -19.52 2.74
CA HIS A 15 27.65 -18.79 1.94
C HIS A 15 28.16 -17.36 1.68
N LEU A 16 28.36 -17.01 0.42
CA LEU A 16 28.88 -15.71 -0.02
C LEU A 16 27.75 -14.81 -0.54
N TYR A 17 27.67 -13.58 -0.01
CA TYR A 17 26.82 -12.54 -0.58
C TYR A 17 27.67 -11.55 -1.37
N LEU A 18 27.33 -11.37 -2.66
CA LEU A 18 27.94 -10.40 -3.56
C LEU A 18 26.95 -9.26 -3.82
N VAL A 19 27.26 -8.09 -3.28
CA VAL A 19 26.38 -6.91 -3.39
C VAL A 19 26.81 -6.07 -4.56
N ASP A 20 25.95 -5.90 -5.55
CA ASP A 20 26.08 -4.93 -6.61
C ASP A 20 25.88 -3.50 -6.05
N GLY A 21 26.99 -2.88 -5.68
CA GLY A 21 27.00 -1.57 -5.05
C GLY A 21 26.63 -0.44 -6.02
N SER A 22 26.93 -0.59 -7.31
CA SER A 22 26.57 0.39 -8.33
C SER A 22 25.06 0.57 -8.45
N SER A 23 24.32 -0.52 -8.46
CA SER A 23 22.85 -0.53 -8.42
C SER A 23 22.30 0.19 -7.15
N TYR A 24 22.95 0.01 -5.99
CA TYR A 24 22.57 0.67 -4.75
C TYR A 24 22.81 2.19 -4.76
N ILE A 25 23.88 2.66 -5.40
CA ILE A 25 24.23 4.10 -5.48
C ILE A 25 23.15 4.89 -6.22
N PHE A 26 22.85 4.48 -7.45
CA PHE A 26 21.87 5.20 -8.27
C PHE A 26 20.47 5.16 -7.65
N ARG A 27 20.13 4.04 -7.03
CA ARG A 27 18.88 3.91 -6.28
C ARG A 27 18.79 4.88 -5.10
N ALA A 28 19.85 4.97 -4.29
CA ALA A 28 19.92 5.88 -3.15
C ALA A 28 19.79 7.34 -3.61
N TYR A 29 20.49 7.71 -4.67
CA TYR A 29 20.46 9.05 -5.23
C TYR A 29 19.06 9.47 -5.69
N HIS A 30 18.34 8.61 -6.42
CA HIS A 30 17.02 8.97 -6.94
C HIS A 30 15.90 8.94 -5.91
N ARG A 31 16.09 8.28 -4.78
CA ARG A 31 15.05 8.10 -3.77
C ARG A 31 15.03 9.19 -2.71
N LEU A 32 16.16 9.79 -2.43
CA LEU A 32 16.30 10.78 -1.37
C LEU A 32 16.40 12.23 -1.92
N PRO A 33 15.87 13.19 -1.15
CA PRO A 33 16.09 14.59 -1.48
C PRO A 33 17.59 14.95 -1.34
N PRO A 34 18.05 16.04 -1.96
CA PRO A 34 19.40 16.54 -1.77
C PRO A 34 19.68 16.79 -0.28
N LEU A 35 20.66 16.07 0.26
CA LEU A 35 21.18 16.26 1.62
C LEU A 35 22.62 16.72 1.53
N THR A 36 23.03 17.59 2.45
CA THR A 36 24.42 18.02 2.59
C THR A 36 24.92 17.73 4.00
N ASP A 37 26.20 17.38 4.11
CA ASP A 37 26.87 17.25 5.39
C ASP A 37 27.12 18.62 6.04
N PRO A 38 27.69 18.69 7.27
CA PRO A 38 28.01 19.96 7.93
C PRO A 38 29.01 20.86 7.16
N GLU A 39 29.79 20.29 6.25
CA GLU A 39 30.76 20.98 5.42
C GLU A 39 30.15 21.48 4.08
N GLY A 40 28.88 21.12 3.82
CA GLY A 40 28.15 21.49 2.60
C GLY A 40 28.32 20.53 1.44
N THR A 41 28.97 19.37 1.64
CA THR A 41 29.14 18.32 0.63
C THR A 41 27.81 17.59 0.40
N PRO A 42 27.37 17.34 -0.85
CA PRO A 42 26.22 16.50 -1.11
C PRO A 42 26.43 15.09 -0.56
N VAL A 43 25.49 14.58 0.26
CA VAL A 43 25.57 13.25 0.91
C VAL A 43 24.26 12.47 0.86
N GLY A 44 23.29 12.88 0.03
CA GLY A 44 22.00 12.20 -0.08
C GLY A 44 22.12 10.73 -0.50
N ALA A 45 22.92 10.48 -1.55
CA ALA A 45 23.19 9.10 -2.01
C ALA A 45 23.99 8.31 -0.96
N VAL A 46 24.95 8.95 -0.28
CA VAL A 46 25.75 8.32 0.80
C VAL A 46 24.85 7.88 1.95
N TYR A 47 23.94 8.76 2.39
CA TYR A 47 22.98 8.43 3.46
C TYR A 47 22.08 7.26 3.08
N GLY A 48 21.49 7.30 1.87
CA GLY A 48 20.64 6.24 1.37
C GLY A 48 21.36 4.91 1.25
N TYR A 49 22.54 4.94 0.67
CA TYR A 49 23.42 3.78 0.53
C TYR A 49 23.80 3.18 1.90
N THR A 50 24.23 4.02 2.85
CA THR A 50 24.54 3.60 4.22
C THR A 50 23.35 2.96 4.91
N THR A 51 22.15 3.51 4.72
CA THR A 51 20.91 2.96 5.27
C THR A 51 20.57 1.60 4.66
N MET A 52 20.81 1.42 3.35
CA MET A 52 20.59 0.15 2.66
C MET A 52 21.57 -0.92 3.10
N LEU A 53 22.87 -0.58 3.25
CA LEU A 53 23.86 -1.49 3.83
C LEU A 53 23.54 -1.87 5.27
N TRP A 54 23.05 -0.89 6.07
CA TRP A 54 22.65 -1.16 7.44
C TRP A 54 21.49 -2.16 7.49
N LYS A 55 20.48 -1.98 6.65
CA LYS A 55 19.35 -2.90 6.55
C LYS A 55 19.84 -4.29 6.13
N LEU A 56 20.65 -4.35 5.09
CA LEU A 56 21.22 -5.61 4.63
C LEU A 56 21.99 -6.33 5.75
N ALA A 57 22.83 -5.60 6.50
CA ALA A 57 23.57 -6.17 7.63
C ALA A 57 22.66 -6.63 8.77
N ALA A 58 21.52 -5.97 9.01
CA ALA A 58 20.54 -6.38 10.02
C ALA A 58 19.72 -7.59 9.56
N ASP A 59 19.32 -7.64 8.29
CA ASP A 59 18.56 -8.76 7.71
C ASP A 59 19.42 -10.05 7.61
N LEU A 60 20.75 -9.94 7.60
CA LEU A 60 21.70 -11.06 7.48
C LEU A 60 22.10 -11.70 8.83
N ASP A 61 21.63 -11.19 9.95
CA ASP A 61 21.91 -11.71 11.30
C ASP A 61 21.00 -12.90 11.68
N GLU A 62 20.17 -13.39 10.73
CA GLU A 62 19.29 -14.54 10.90
C GLU A 62 20.01 -15.88 10.65
N ALA A 63 19.43 -16.98 11.12
CA ALA A 63 20.06 -18.31 11.27
C ALA A 63 20.69 -18.93 10.01
N ASP A 64 20.29 -18.44 8.79
CA ASP A 64 20.82 -18.88 7.48
C ASP A 64 21.56 -17.76 6.74
N GLY A 65 22.06 -16.76 7.46
CA GLY A 65 22.76 -15.61 6.90
C GLY A 65 24.11 -15.96 6.26
N PRO A 66 24.70 -15.03 5.48
CA PRO A 66 25.97 -15.25 4.83
C PRO A 66 27.11 -15.41 5.84
N THR A 67 28.06 -16.28 5.49
CA THR A 67 29.34 -16.36 6.19
C THR A 67 30.38 -15.37 5.63
N HIS A 68 30.18 -14.93 4.37
CA HIS A 68 31.05 -14.03 3.63
C HIS A 68 30.24 -13.00 2.87
N LEU A 69 30.74 -11.76 2.76
CA LEU A 69 30.09 -10.69 2.02
C LEU A 69 31.12 -9.74 1.41
N ALA A 70 30.88 -9.31 0.18
CA ALA A 70 31.63 -8.24 -0.46
C ALA A 70 30.70 -7.30 -1.23
N VAL A 71 31.07 -6.02 -1.29
CA VAL A 71 30.42 -5.02 -2.12
C VAL A 71 31.29 -4.75 -3.33
N ILE A 72 30.72 -4.93 -4.51
CA ILE A 72 31.38 -4.74 -5.79
C ILE A 72 30.91 -3.45 -6.43
N LEU A 73 31.83 -2.63 -6.91
CA LEU A 73 31.58 -1.33 -7.52
C LEU A 73 32.23 -1.22 -8.90
N ASP A 74 31.65 -0.40 -9.76
CA ASP A 74 32.31 0.04 -10.98
C ASP A 74 33.43 1.04 -10.65
N ALA A 75 34.63 0.79 -11.13
CA ALA A 75 35.75 1.70 -10.93
C ALA A 75 35.65 2.94 -11.83
N SER A 76 35.05 2.79 -13.01
CA SER A 76 34.86 3.83 -13.99
C SER A 76 33.70 3.50 -14.93
N GLY A 77 33.24 4.46 -15.72
CA GLY A 77 32.22 4.24 -16.78
C GLY A 77 32.77 3.58 -18.04
N VAL A 78 34.06 3.22 -18.10
CA VAL A 78 34.71 2.66 -19.27
C VAL A 78 35.24 1.25 -18.93
N SER A 79 34.89 0.27 -19.76
CA SER A 79 35.32 -1.12 -19.62
C SER A 79 35.92 -1.65 -20.92
N PHE A 80 36.47 -2.86 -20.92
CA PHE A 80 36.99 -3.52 -22.11
C PHE A 80 35.93 -3.66 -23.24
N ARG A 81 34.65 -3.58 -22.91
CA ARG A 81 33.56 -3.59 -23.90
C ARG A 81 33.56 -2.35 -24.81
N ASN A 82 34.07 -1.23 -24.31
CA ASN A 82 34.22 -0.02 -25.13
C ASN A 82 35.33 -0.18 -26.20
N ASP A 83 36.33 -1.02 -25.96
CA ASP A 83 37.34 -1.37 -26.95
C ASP A 83 36.79 -2.28 -28.08
N ILE A 84 35.72 -3.05 -27.75
CA ILE A 84 35.05 -3.93 -28.72
C ILE A 84 33.98 -3.13 -29.50
N TYR A 85 33.25 -2.25 -28.80
CA TYR A 85 32.19 -1.45 -29.38
C TYR A 85 32.20 -0.04 -28.79
N GLU A 86 32.72 0.92 -29.54
CA GLU A 86 32.90 2.32 -29.10
C GLU A 86 31.61 2.97 -28.57
N HIS A 87 30.46 2.53 -29.12
CA HIS A 87 29.15 3.06 -28.70
C HIS A 87 28.54 2.36 -27.49
N TYR A 88 29.20 1.39 -26.88
CA TYR A 88 28.72 0.71 -25.67
C TYR A 88 28.55 1.71 -24.52
N LYS A 89 27.36 1.77 -23.94
CA LYS A 89 26.94 2.74 -22.90
C LYS A 89 27.08 4.22 -23.26
N ALA A 90 27.33 4.57 -24.54
CA ALA A 90 27.53 5.96 -24.98
C ALA A 90 26.28 6.85 -24.84
N ASN A 91 25.11 6.25 -24.72
CA ASN A 91 23.83 6.95 -24.49
C ASN A 91 23.49 7.16 -23.00
N ARG A 92 24.31 6.63 -22.07
CA ARG A 92 24.13 6.89 -20.63
C ARG A 92 24.54 8.34 -20.34
N PRO A 93 23.67 9.13 -19.68
CA PRO A 93 24.05 10.48 -19.25
C PRO A 93 25.20 10.41 -18.23
N GLU A 94 26.04 11.43 -18.25
CA GLU A 94 27.04 11.58 -17.19
C GLU A 94 26.38 11.61 -15.81
N PRO A 95 27.03 11.10 -14.75
CA PRO A 95 26.51 11.20 -13.41
C PRO A 95 26.22 12.66 -13.04
N PRO A 96 25.12 12.95 -12.33
CA PRO A 96 24.80 14.29 -11.85
C PRO A 96 25.98 14.91 -11.10
N GLU A 97 26.22 16.22 -11.29
CA GLU A 97 27.37 16.92 -10.71
C GLU A 97 27.41 16.78 -9.17
N ASP A 98 26.26 16.73 -8.51
CA ASP A 98 26.13 16.55 -7.06
C ASP A 98 26.29 15.08 -6.60
N LEU A 99 26.23 14.10 -7.51
CA LEU A 99 26.53 12.69 -7.21
C LEU A 99 28.03 12.36 -7.27
N VAL A 100 28.78 13.03 -8.17
CA VAL A 100 30.21 12.76 -8.38
C VAL A 100 31.02 12.81 -7.08
N PRO A 101 30.90 13.83 -6.21
CA PRO A 101 31.61 13.89 -4.94
C PRO A 101 31.19 12.81 -3.94
N GLN A 102 30.08 12.15 -4.15
CA GLN A 102 29.57 11.14 -3.24
C GLN A 102 30.16 9.74 -3.47
N PHE A 103 30.71 9.43 -4.66
CA PHE A 103 31.33 8.13 -4.94
C PHE A 103 32.47 7.76 -3.97
N PRO A 104 33.44 8.65 -3.67
CA PRO A 104 34.45 8.33 -2.67
C PRO A 104 33.85 8.07 -1.28
N LEU A 105 32.86 8.86 -0.88
CA LEU A 105 32.19 8.75 0.42
C LEU A 105 31.40 7.43 0.56
N ILE A 106 30.86 6.90 -0.55
CA ILE A 106 30.19 5.61 -0.57
C ILE A 106 31.18 4.45 -0.34
N ARG A 107 32.35 4.55 -0.92
CA ARG A 107 33.45 3.61 -0.63
C ARG A 107 33.86 3.68 0.85
N ASP A 108 33.96 4.87 1.40
CA ASP A 108 34.27 5.07 2.82
C ASP A 108 33.14 4.54 3.72
N ALA A 109 31.89 4.70 3.33
CA ALA A 109 30.77 4.08 4.03
C ALA A 109 30.89 2.56 4.06
N THR A 110 31.16 1.92 2.93
CA THR A 110 31.38 0.47 2.85
C THR A 110 32.49 0.00 3.79
N ARG A 111 33.63 0.68 3.78
CA ARG A 111 34.78 0.39 4.67
C ARG A 111 34.45 0.62 6.15
N ALA A 112 33.59 1.61 6.45
CA ALA A 112 33.14 1.87 7.83
C ALA A 112 32.33 0.71 8.41
N PHE A 113 31.65 -0.09 7.57
CA PHE A 113 31.01 -1.34 7.95
C PHE A 113 32.01 -2.52 8.06
N SER A 114 33.30 -2.30 7.79
CA SER A 114 34.31 -3.35 7.65
C SER A 114 33.99 -4.38 6.56
N LEU A 115 33.31 -3.96 5.52
CA LEU A 115 33.00 -4.79 4.37
C LEU A 115 34.07 -4.59 3.26
N PRO A 116 34.50 -5.66 2.59
CA PRO A 116 35.29 -5.57 1.37
C PRO A 116 34.56 -4.69 0.33
N CYS A 117 35.29 -3.69 -0.19
CA CYS A 117 34.83 -2.79 -1.23
C CYS A 117 35.71 -2.98 -2.44
N ILE A 118 35.23 -3.70 -3.44
CA ILE A 118 36.02 -4.20 -4.55
C ILE A 118 35.64 -3.48 -5.83
N GLU A 119 36.65 -2.97 -6.53
CA GLU A 119 36.54 -2.34 -7.84
C GLU A 119 37.84 -2.57 -8.61
N VAL A 120 37.78 -2.79 -9.92
CA VAL A 120 38.95 -2.99 -10.79
C VAL A 120 38.82 -2.12 -12.04
N PRO A 121 39.78 -1.22 -12.34
CA PRO A 121 39.71 -0.41 -13.55
C PRO A 121 39.66 -1.26 -14.82
N GLY A 122 38.79 -0.91 -15.74
CA GLY A 122 38.61 -1.61 -17.02
C GLY A 122 37.68 -2.83 -16.97
N LEU A 123 37.21 -3.23 -15.76
CA LEU A 123 36.20 -4.27 -15.55
C LEU A 123 34.91 -3.63 -15.00
N GLU A 124 33.79 -4.24 -15.32
CA GLU A 124 32.50 -3.87 -14.73
C GLU A 124 32.23 -4.66 -13.44
N ALA A 125 31.40 -4.12 -12.55
CA ALA A 125 30.99 -4.78 -11.35
C ALA A 125 30.40 -6.17 -11.63
N ASP A 126 29.62 -6.30 -12.69
CA ASP A 126 28.97 -7.54 -13.11
C ASP A 126 29.96 -8.65 -13.48
N ASP A 127 31.09 -8.30 -14.11
CA ASP A 127 32.16 -9.26 -14.47
C ASP A 127 32.89 -9.77 -13.24
N LEU A 128 33.14 -8.88 -12.27
CA LEU A 128 33.71 -9.26 -10.97
C LEU A 128 32.77 -10.13 -10.16
N ILE A 129 31.48 -9.77 -10.11
CA ILE A 129 30.44 -10.57 -9.47
C ILE A 129 30.37 -11.97 -10.09
N ALA A 130 30.37 -12.05 -11.42
CA ALA A 130 30.32 -13.31 -12.15
C ALA A 130 31.55 -14.19 -11.81
N THR A 131 32.74 -13.59 -11.84
CA THR A 131 33.97 -14.31 -11.53
C THR A 131 34.03 -14.81 -10.09
N TYR A 132 33.66 -13.96 -9.12
CA TYR A 132 33.59 -14.35 -7.70
C TYR A 132 32.53 -15.42 -7.45
N ALA A 133 31.35 -15.30 -8.06
CA ALA A 133 30.28 -16.27 -7.91
C ALA A 133 30.69 -17.66 -8.42
N ARG A 134 31.33 -17.73 -9.61
CA ARG A 134 31.83 -19.00 -10.15
C ARG A 134 32.95 -19.60 -9.32
N ARG A 135 33.91 -18.79 -8.86
CA ARG A 135 35.00 -19.24 -8.00
C ARG A 135 34.52 -19.80 -6.66
N ALA A 136 33.53 -19.14 -6.06
CA ALA A 136 32.93 -19.63 -4.83
C ALA A 136 32.14 -20.94 -5.06
N GLN A 137 31.37 -21.02 -6.15
CA GLN A 137 30.65 -22.24 -6.53
C GLN A 137 31.58 -23.41 -6.81
N GLU A 138 32.74 -23.20 -7.47
CA GLU A 138 33.78 -24.20 -7.71
C GLU A 138 34.37 -24.75 -6.39
N GLN A 139 34.42 -23.93 -5.33
CA GLN A 139 34.85 -24.31 -4.00
C GLN A 139 33.75 -24.92 -3.12
N GLY A 140 32.55 -25.17 -3.68
CA GLY A 140 31.40 -25.74 -2.96
C GLY A 140 30.61 -24.76 -2.09
N TRP A 141 30.83 -23.46 -2.27
CA TRP A 141 30.10 -22.43 -1.53
C TRP A 141 28.75 -22.09 -2.18
N ASP A 142 27.74 -21.77 -1.38
CA ASP A 142 26.56 -21.12 -1.90
C ASP A 142 26.82 -19.64 -2.11
N VAL A 143 26.16 -19.04 -3.11
CA VAL A 143 26.31 -17.63 -3.44
C VAL A 143 24.94 -17.00 -3.61
N THR A 144 24.72 -15.84 -2.99
CA THR A 144 23.58 -14.99 -3.25
C THR A 144 24.05 -13.66 -3.84
N ILE A 145 23.61 -13.35 -5.06
CA ILE A 145 23.90 -12.08 -5.72
C ILE A 145 22.83 -11.07 -5.33
N VAL A 146 23.22 -9.98 -4.69
CA VAL A 146 22.28 -8.93 -4.23
C VAL A 146 22.23 -7.81 -5.27
N SER A 147 21.35 -7.93 -6.24
CA SER A 147 21.16 -6.97 -7.33
C SER A 147 19.74 -7.04 -7.90
N SER A 148 19.31 -6.01 -8.60
CA SER A 148 18.12 -6.00 -9.45
C SER A 148 18.43 -6.11 -10.94
N ASP A 149 19.70 -6.25 -11.29
CA ASP A 149 20.12 -6.31 -12.70
C ASP A 149 19.74 -7.66 -13.33
N LYS A 150 19.06 -7.59 -14.45
CA LYS A 150 18.58 -8.76 -15.19
C LYS A 150 19.72 -9.57 -15.83
N ASP A 151 20.84 -8.92 -16.10
CA ASP A 151 21.96 -9.53 -16.82
C ASP A 151 22.70 -10.54 -15.91
N LEU A 152 22.69 -10.32 -14.59
CA LEU A 152 23.24 -11.26 -13.61
C LEU A 152 22.41 -12.55 -13.47
N MET A 153 21.17 -12.57 -13.97
CA MET A 153 20.31 -13.78 -13.92
C MET A 153 20.86 -14.94 -14.76
N GLN A 154 21.82 -14.68 -15.68
CA GLN A 154 22.51 -15.74 -16.42
C GLN A 154 23.42 -16.61 -15.55
N LEU A 155 23.75 -16.17 -14.33
CA LEU A 155 24.61 -16.90 -13.40
C LEU A 155 23.86 -17.89 -12.51
N ILE A 156 22.55 -17.74 -12.39
CA ILE A 156 21.70 -18.53 -11.48
C ILE A 156 21.76 -20.01 -11.84
N GLY A 157 22.01 -20.86 -10.86
CA GLY A 157 22.06 -22.30 -11.07
C GLY A 157 22.72 -23.06 -9.92
N GLU A 158 22.73 -24.37 -10.05
CA GLU A 158 23.31 -25.29 -9.07
C GLU A 158 24.28 -26.23 -9.77
N VAL A 159 25.40 -26.54 -9.11
CA VAL A 159 26.43 -27.44 -9.62
C VAL A 159 26.77 -28.41 -8.50
N GLU A 160 26.85 -29.71 -8.82
CA GLU A 160 27.32 -30.73 -7.90
C GLU A 160 28.85 -30.61 -7.72
N THR A 161 29.27 -30.46 -6.47
CA THR A 161 30.69 -30.42 -6.09
C THR A 161 31.07 -31.59 -5.18
N ALA A 162 32.35 -31.70 -4.86
CA ALA A 162 32.84 -32.77 -3.96
C ALA A 162 32.21 -32.68 -2.54
N ASP A 163 31.80 -31.48 -2.13
CA ASP A 163 31.23 -31.17 -0.82
C ASP A 163 29.67 -31.07 -0.84
N GLY A 164 29.05 -31.44 -1.94
CA GLY A 164 27.60 -31.37 -2.20
C GLY A 164 27.19 -30.28 -3.20
N PRO A 165 25.91 -30.05 -3.42
CA PRO A 165 25.44 -29.05 -4.37
C PRO A 165 25.83 -27.64 -3.93
N ALA A 166 26.37 -26.84 -4.86
CA ALA A 166 26.69 -25.42 -4.68
C ALA A 166 25.78 -24.55 -5.54
N ARG A 167 25.08 -23.64 -4.91
CA ARG A 167 24.01 -22.87 -5.54
C ARG A 167 24.40 -21.41 -5.72
N ILE A 168 24.06 -20.82 -6.89
CA ILE A 168 24.02 -19.36 -7.09
C ILE A 168 22.58 -18.94 -7.25
N ASP A 169 22.05 -18.12 -6.35
CA ASP A 169 20.78 -17.45 -6.48
C ASP A 169 20.92 -15.92 -6.43
N MET A 170 19.82 -15.19 -6.59
CA MET A 170 19.85 -13.73 -6.59
C MET A 170 18.77 -13.17 -5.66
N LEU A 171 19.09 -12.09 -4.97
CA LEU A 171 18.16 -11.35 -4.09
C LEU A 171 17.91 -9.96 -4.68
N ASP A 172 16.69 -9.75 -5.19
CA ASP A 172 16.21 -8.43 -5.57
C ASP A 172 15.66 -7.70 -4.34
N THR A 173 16.48 -6.86 -3.72
CA THR A 173 16.09 -6.07 -2.54
C THR A 173 15.08 -4.96 -2.84
N MET A 174 14.76 -4.71 -4.13
CA MET A 174 13.68 -3.80 -4.54
C MET A 174 12.30 -4.38 -4.28
N LYS A 175 12.18 -5.67 -4.56
CA LYS A 175 10.94 -6.43 -4.44
C LYS A 175 10.94 -7.32 -3.21
N ASN A 176 12.05 -7.36 -2.47
CA ASN A 176 12.33 -8.32 -1.41
C ASN A 176 12.07 -9.77 -1.87
N GLN A 177 12.56 -10.11 -3.06
CA GLN A 177 12.29 -11.37 -3.74
C GLN A 177 13.59 -12.12 -4.02
N ARG A 178 13.67 -13.38 -3.59
CA ARG A 178 14.68 -14.29 -4.10
C ARG A 178 14.32 -14.74 -5.51
N ILE A 179 15.33 -14.79 -6.38
CA ILE A 179 15.19 -15.18 -7.78
C ILE A 179 15.97 -16.49 -7.95
N TRP A 180 15.25 -17.51 -8.38
CA TRP A 180 15.77 -18.83 -8.67
C TRP A 180 15.38 -19.26 -10.09
N LEU A 181 15.57 -20.52 -10.45
CA LEU A 181 15.32 -21.04 -11.80
C LEU A 181 13.91 -20.73 -12.33
N PRO A 182 12.82 -20.93 -11.53
CA PRO A 182 11.47 -20.65 -12.00
C PRO A 182 11.22 -19.17 -12.35
N GLU A 183 11.77 -18.25 -11.53
CA GLU A 183 11.61 -16.80 -11.76
C GLU A 183 12.36 -16.34 -13.00
N VAL A 184 13.51 -16.96 -13.30
CA VAL A 184 14.26 -16.68 -14.56
C VAL A 184 13.48 -17.18 -15.75
N GLU A 185 12.93 -18.42 -15.69
CA GLU A 185 12.12 -18.98 -16.75
C GLU A 185 10.80 -18.20 -16.94
N GLU A 186 10.16 -17.76 -15.87
CA GLU A 186 8.98 -16.87 -15.97
C GLU A 186 9.32 -15.57 -16.70
N LYS A 187 10.48 -14.97 -16.39
CA LYS A 187 10.88 -13.66 -16.94
C LYS A 187 11.38 -13.74 -18.38
N PHE A 188 12.20 -14.73 -18.69
CA PHE A 188 12.88 -14.85 -19.98
C PHE A 188 12.35 -15.97 -20.90
N GLY A 189 11.51 -16.87 -20.37
CA GLY A 189 11.00 -18.01 -21.13
C GLY A 189 12.05 -19.08 -21.48
N VAL A 190 13.22 -19.00 -20.86
CA VAL A 190 14.37 -19.90 -21.08
C VAL A 190 15.13 -20.08 -19.74
N PRO A 191 15.87 -21.19 -19.58
CA PRO A 191 16.74 -21.37 -18.40
C PRO A 191 17.88 -20.34 -18.35
N PRO A 192 18.49 -20.08 -17.18
CA PRO A 192 19.55 -19.09 -16.98
C PRO A 192 20.68 -19.12 -18.00
N ALA A 193 21.16 -20.29 -18.35
CA ALA A 193 22.24 -20.47 -19.32
C ALA A 193 21.96 -19.88 -20.72
N LEU A 194 20.68 -19.68 -21.06
CA LEU A 194 20.25 -19.13 -22.34
C LEU A 194 19.79 -17.65 -22.25
N VAL A 195 19.83 -17.06 -21.07
CA VAL A 195 19.46 -15.64 -20.90
C VAL A 195 20.33 -14.72 -21.73
N GLY A 196 21.64 -14.95 -21.76
CA GLY A 196 22.56 -14.18 -22.60
C GLY A 196 22.25 -14.26 -24.10
N ASP A 197 21.70 -15.38 -24.60
CA ASP A 197 21.29 -15.55 -25.99
C ASP A 197 20.00 -14.75 -26.31
N VAL A 198 19.07 -14.71 -25.35
CA VAL A 198 17.86 -13.88 -25.45
C VAL A 198 18.23 -12.39 -25.49
N LEU A 199 19.13 -11.97 -24.58
CA LEU A 199 19.61 -10.59 -24.53
C LEU A 199 20.35 -10.19 -25.81
N ALA A 200 21.16 -11.09 -26.37
CA ALA A 200 21.85 -10.85 -27.63
C ALA A 200 20.90 -10.61 -28.82
N LEU A 201 19.78 -11.34 -28.91
CA LEU A 201 18.77 -11.13 -29.95
C LEU A 201 17.98 -9.84 -29.76
N MET A 202 17.58 -9.53 -28.51
CA MET A 202 16.72 -8.36 -28.25
C MET A 202 17.49 -7.06 -28.13
N GLY A 203 18.78 -7.12 -27.82
CA GLY A 203 19.58 -5.96 -27.47
C GLY A 203 19.22 -5.33 -26.14
N ASP A 204 19.95 -4.29 -25.76
CA ASP A 204 19.66 -3.44 -24.62
C ASP A 204 19.81 -1.95 -24.95
N ALA A 205 18.70 -1.25 -24.93
CA ALA A 205 18.69 0.18 -25.21
C ALA A 205 19.35 1.02 -24.08
N VAL A 206 19.45 0.49 -22.85
CA VAL A 206 20.09 1.19 -21.73
C VAL A 206 21.60 1.19 -21.90
N ASP A 207 22.16 0.04 -22.30
CA ASP A 207 23.59 -0.14 -22.49
C ASP A 207 24.04 0.02 -23.97
N ASN A 208 23.10 0.42 -24.80
CA ASN A 208 23.33 0.60 -26.23
C ASN A 208 23.85 -0.68 -26.92
N VAL A 209 23.36 -1.84 -26.47
CA VAL A 209 23.62 -3.12 -27.12
C VAL A 209 22.67 -3.25 -28.30
N PRO A 210 23.18 -3.45 -29.55
CA PRO A 210 22.36 -3.27 -30.73
C PRO A 210 21.22 -4.26 -30.89
N GLY A 211 21.43 -5.55 -30.61
CA GLY A 211 20.44 -6.59 -30.85
C GLY A 211 20.00 -6.63 -32.32
N ILE A 212 18.93 -7.36 -32.62
CA ILE A 212 18.34 -7.37 -33.97
C ILE A 212 17.13 -6.44 -34.01
N TYR A 213 17.16 -5.44 -34.85
CA TYR A 213 16.07 -4.46 -34.97
C TYR A 213 14.70 -5.12 -35.15
N GLY A 214 13.77 -4.79 -34.26
CA GLY A 214 12.39 -5.28 -34.25
C GLY A 214 12.21 -6.71 -33.73
N ILE A 215 13.21 -7.30 -33.03
CA ILE A 215 13.09 -8.50 -32.24
C ILE A 215 13.01 -8.06 -30.75
N GLY A 216 11.83 -8.16 -30.18
CA GLY A 216 11.63 -7.88 -28.75
C GLY A 216 11.68 -9.14 -27.90
N PRO A 217 11.56 -8.98 -26.54
CA PRO A 217 11.76 -10.08 -25.58
C PRO A 217 10.98 -11.35 -25.91
N LYS A 218 9.68 -11.24 -26.21
CA LYS A 218 8.83 -12.41 -26.52
C LYS A 218 9.26 -13.18 -27.76
N THR A 219 9.77 -12.47 -28.77
CA THR A 219 10.24 -13.12 -30.02
C THR A 219 11.60 -13.75 -29.80
N ALA A 220 12.49 -13.07 -29.09
CA ALA A 220 13.81 -13.58 -28.72
C ALA A 220 13.68 -14.85 -27.87
N SER A 221 12.90 -14.81 -26.79
CA SER A 221 12.66 -15.95 -25.91
C SER A 221 12.12 -17.17 -26.69
N LYS A 222 11.14 -16.93 -27.58
CA LYS A 222 10.57 -18.00 -28.39
C LYS A 222 11.61 -18.63 -29.32
N LEU A 223 12.40 -17.82 -30.01
CA LEU A 223 13.45 -18.31 -30.91
C LEU A 223 14.50 -19.14 -30.17
N ILE A 224 14.98 -18.65 -29.02
CA ILE A 224 15.98 -19.38 -28.23
C ILE A 224 15.39 -20.65 -27.64
N ALA A 225 14.15 -20.63 -27.16
CA ALA A 225 13.50 -21.85 -26.66
C ALA A 225 13.27 -22.90 -27.77
N GLU A 226 12.96 -22.47 -29.02
CA GLU A 226 12.77 -23.38 -30.17
C GLU A 226 14.07 -23.96 -30.69
N HIS A 227 15.16 -23.17 -30.71
CA HIS A 227 16.42 -23.56 -31.38
C HIS A 227 17.55 -23.93 -30.41
N GLY A 228 17.38 -23.66 -29.09
CA GLY A 228 18.33 -24.04 -28.06
C GLY A 228 19.55 -23.12 -27.93
N SER A 229 19.84 -22.24 -28.87
CA SER A 229 20.94 -21.25 -28.80
C SER A 229 20.78 -20.13 -29.82
N LEU A 230 21.50 -19.01 -29.59
CA LEU A 230 21.61 -17.91 -30.55
C LEU A 230 22.09 -18.38 -31.90
N THR A 231 23.19 -19.11 -31.93
CA THR A 231 23.81 -19.63 -33.14
C THR A 231 22.82 -20.50 -33.93
N ALA A 232 22.18 -21.46 -33.28
CA ALA A 232 21.22 -22.33 -33.93
C ALA A 232 19.99 -21.55 -34.46
N ALA A 233 19.51 -20.53 -33.72
CA ALA A 233 18.44 -19.67 -34.18
C ALA A 233 18.82 -18.86 -35.45
N LEU A 234 20.04 -18.31 -35.46
CA LEU A 234 20.56 -17.59 -36.64
C LEU A 234 20.84 -18.50 -37.84
N ASP A 235 21.35 -19.70 -37.59
CA ASP A 235 21.61 -20.69 -38.63
C ASP A 235 20.36 -21.28 -39.28
N SER A 236 19.26 -21.31 -38.53
CA SER A 236 17.93 -21.74 -39.02
C SER A 236 17.26 -20.69 -39.93
N ALA A 237 17.67 -19.42 -39.81
CA ALA A 237 17.00 -18.32 -40.52
C ALA A 237 16.92 -18.52 -42.06
N PRO A 238 17.95 -19.00 -42.78
CA PRO A 238 17.86 -19.25 -44.22
C PRO A 238 16.79 -20.26 -44.61
N GLU A 239 16.45 -21.21 -43.75
CA GLU A 239 15.45 -22.27 -43.98
C GLU A 239 14.03 -21.88 -43.59
N MET A 240 13.86 -20.76 -42.88
CA MET A 240 12.53 -20.26 -42.48
C MET A 240 11.67 -19.86 -43.69
N LYS A 241 10.36 -19.92 -43.54
CA LYS A 241 9.43 -19.37 -44.53
C LYS A 241 9.68 -17.88 -44.75
N PRO A 242 9.49 -17.35 -45.97
CA PRO A 242 9.64 -15.92 -46.25
C PRO A 242 8.80 -15.08 -45.26
N SER A 243 9.46 -14.23 -44.48
CA SER A 243 8.83 -13.37 -43.50
C SER A 243 9.79 -12.25 -43.11
N LYS A 244 9.24 -11.17 -42.59
CA LYS A 244 10.05 -10.06 -42.01
C LYS A 244 11.00 -10.54 -40.89
N LEU A 245 10.63 -11.58 -40.16
CA LEU A 245 11.48 -12.15 -39.13
C LEU A 245 12.71 -12.82 -39.72
N LYS A 246 12.54 -13.62 -40.79
CA LYS A 246 13.64 -14.24 -41.56
C LYS A 246 14.63 -13.18 -42.06
N GLU A 247 14.11 -12.13 -42.73
CA GLU A 247 14.93 -11.05 -43.25
C GLU A 247 15.76 -10.40 -42.14
N ARG A 248 15.12 -10.05 -41.02
CA ARG A 248 15.80 -9.44 -39.89
C ARG A 248 16.87 -10.32 -39.24
N LEU A 249 16.61 -11.63 -39.08
CA LEU A 249 17.60 -12.56 -38.56
C LEU A 249 18.82 -12.69 -39.46
N ILE A 250 18.62 -12.67 -40.78
CA ILE A 250 19.72 -12.74 -41.75
C ILE A 250 20.52 -11.42 -41.79
N GLU A 251 19.83 -10.28 -41.86
CA GLU A 251 20.46 -8.97 -41.91
C GLU A 251 21.14 -8.57 -40.62
N GLY A 252 20.51 -8.89 -39.45
CA GLY A 252 20.98 -8.54 -38.14
C GLY A 252 21.93 -9.54 -37.49
N ARG A 253 22.40 -10.55 -38.22
CA ARG A 253 23.29 -11.57 -37.65
C ARG A 253 24.52 -11.00 -36.98
N GLY A 254 25.22 -10.07 -37.66
CA GLY A 254 26.43 -9.43 -37.13
C GLY A 254 26.15 -8.64 -35.86
N ASP A 255 25.00 -7.94 -35.78
CA ASP A 255 24.59 -7.20 -34.61
C ASP A 255 24.28 -8.13 -33.41
N ALA A 256 23.65 -9.29 -33.68
CA ALA A 256 23.37 -10.28 -32.64
C ALA A 256 24.66 -10.96 -32.14
N GLU A 257 25.60 -11.27 -33.02
CA GLU A 257 26.92 -11.85 -32.63
C GLU A 257 27.75 -10.84 -31.83
N LEU A 258 27.75 -9.57 -32.20
CA LEU A 258 28.35 -8.49 -31.41
C LEU A 258 27.65 -8.34 -30.05
N SER A 259 26.34 -8.31 -30.07
CA SER A 259 25.53 -8.20 -28.83
C SER A 259 25.81 -9.37 -27.89
N LYS A 260 25.99 -10.59 -28.40
CA LYS A 260 26.35 -11.76 -27.59
C LYS A 260 27.66 -11.54 -26.83
N ILE A 261 28.65 -10.95 -27.49
CA ILE A 261 29.95 -10.65 -26.86
C ILE A 261 29.74 -9.59 -25.74
N LEU A 262 28.92 -8.57 -26.00
CA LEU A 262 28.72 -7.47 -25.07
C LEU A 262 27.90 -7.88 -23.82
N VAL A 263 26.91 -8.77 -23.97
CA VAL A 263 26.07 -9.22 -22.84
C VAL A 263 26.59 -10.42 -22.09
N THR A 264 27.64 -11.08 -22.62
CA THR A 264 28.29 -12.21 -21.92
C THR A 264 29.14 -11.68 -20.79
N LEU A 265 28.88 -12.17 -19.59
CA LEU A 265 29.67 -11.83 -18.41
C LEU A 265 31.02 -12.55 -18.45
N LYS A 266 32.06 -11.82 -18.02
CA LYS A 266 33.41 -12.38 -17.93
C LYS A 266 33.55 -13.09 -16.57
N GLU A 267 33.83 -14.40 -16.60
CA GLU A 267 33.92 -15.26 -15.40
C GLU A 267 35.37 -15.64 -15.03
N ASP A 268 36.37 -15.04 -15.71
CA ASP A 268 37.80 -15.36 -15.58
C ASP A 268 38.67 -14.11 -15.28
N CYS A 269 38.09 -13.11 -14.60
CA CYS A 269 38.82 -11.91 -14.20
C CYS A 269 39.89 -12.21 -13.15
N ASP A 270 40.99 -11.43 -13.15
CA ASP A 270 41.95 -11.43 -12.05
C ASP A 270 41.28 -10.80 -10.82
N LEU A 271 41.13 -11.60 -9.78
CA LEU A 271 40.44 -11.17 -8.54
C LEU A 271 41.43 -10.49 -7.60
N PRO A 272 41.17 -9.25 -7.17
CA PRO A 272 42.10 -8.50 -6.33
C PRO A 272 42.16 -8.98 -4.88
N GLN A 273 41.14 -9.75 -4.45
CA GLN A 273 41.02 -10.23 -3.08
C GLN A 273 40.54 -11.68 -3.05
N PRO A 274 41.10 -12.57 -2.25
CA PRO A 274 40.64 -13.97 -2.15
C PRO A 274 39.32 -14.06 -1.39
N LEU A 275 38.55 -15.14 -1.62
CA LEU A 275 37.24 -15.37 -1.00
C LEU A 275 37.30 -15.41 0.53
N GLU A 276 38.35 -15.97 1.09
CA GLU A 276 38.53 -16.16 2.53
C GLU A 276 38.64 -14.81 3.28
N GLU A 277 39.11 -13.76 2.61
CA GLU A 277 39.20 -12.41 3.19
C GLU A 277 37.86 -11.68 3.22
N MET A 278 36.81 -12.24 2.60
CA MET A 278 35.48 -11.69 2.62
C MET A 278 34.63 -12.14 3.81
N LYS A 279 35.23 -12.88 4.73
CA LYS A 279 34.57 -13.42 5.92
C LYS A 279 33.93 -12.30 6.72
N LEU A 280 32.62 -12.45 6.97
CA LEU A 280 31.85 -11.51 7.78
C LEU A 280 32.34 -11.54 9.23
N GLY A 281 32.64 -10.35 9.73
CA GLY A 281 32.94 -10.10 11.13
C GLY A 281 31.90 -9.14 11.75
N PRO A 282 31.93 -8.96 13.07
CA PRO A 282 31.10 -7.95 13.70
C PRO A 282 31.49 -6.57 13.17
N VAL A 283 30.49 -5.76 12.82
CA VAL A 283 30.70 -4.38 12.38
C VAL A 283 31.29 -3.59 13.55
N PRO A 284 32.52 -3.04 13.42
CA PRO A 284 33.13 -2.31 14.50
C PRO A 284 32.39 -0.98 14.71
N PRO A 285 31.86 -0.72 15.92
CA PRO A 285 31.03 0.43 16.17
C PRO A 285 31.82 1.77 16.04
N ALA A 286 33.09 1.79 16.37
CA ALA A 286 33.86 3.02 16.39
C ALA A 286 34.15 3.61 15.00
N PRO A 287 34.60 2.87 13.97
CA PRO A 287 34.75 3.38 12.61
C PRO A 287 33.41 3.83 12.00
N LEU A 288 32.35 3.05 12.22
CA LEU A 288 31.03 3.40 11.73
C LEU A 288 30.49 4.67 12.40
N ALA A 289 30.61 4.78 13.75
CA ALA A 289 30.23 6.00 14.47
C ALA A 289 30.96 7.23 13.97
N ALA A 290 32.29 7.14 13.80
CA ALA A 290 33.11 8.24 13.29
C ALA A 290 32.69 8.69 11.87
N PHE A 291 32.36 7.74 11.00
CA PHE A 291 31.84 8.05 9.67
C PHE A 291 30.48 8.74 9.74
N LEU A 292 29.54 8.22 10.54
CA LEU A 292 28.21 8.79 10.70
C LEU A 292 28.23 10.19 11.31
N GLU A 293 29.10 10.43 12.31
CA GLU A 293 29.29 11.73 12.95
C GLU A 293 29.88 12.75 11.99
N LYS A 294 30.94 12.38 11.24
CA LYS A 294 31.59 13.23 10.26
C LYS A 294 30.61 13.77 9.22
N HIS A 295 29.71 12.93 8.73
CA HIS A 295 28.75 13.31 7.69
C HIS A 295 27.38 13.74 8.24
N GLY A 296 27.23 13.94 9.56
CA GLY A 296 26.01 14.44 10.20
C GLY A 296 24.82 13.47 10.15
N PHE A 297 25.06 12.16 10.05
CA PHE A 297 24.02 11.14 9.99
C PHE A 297 23.50 10.79 11.40
N THR A 298 22.97 11.80 12.08
CA THR A 298 22.58 11.74 13.50
C THR A 298 21.53 10.67 13.81
N SER A 299 20.63 10.36 12.89
CA SER A 299 19.63 9.30 13.05
C SER A 299 20.27 7.92 13.08
N LEU A 300 21.22 7.65 12.18
CA LEU A 300 21.95 6.38 12.13
C LEU A 300 22.91 6.28 13.33
N LEU A 301 23.52 7.39 13.73
CA LEU A 301 24.38 7.41 14.92
C LEU A 301 23.60 7.08 16.19
N LYS A 302 22.43 7.67 16.39
CA LYS A 302 21.53 7.30 17.51
C LYS A 302 21.14 5.83 17.47
N ARG A 303 20.85 5.29 16.29
CA ARG A 303 20.51 3.88 16.10
C ARG A 303 21.68 2.97 16.48
N LEU A 304 22.91 3.38 16.20
CA LEU A 304 24.11 2.66 16.61
C LEU A 304 24.30 2.70 18.14
N GLU A 305 24.09 3.84 18.79
CA GLU A 305 24.22 4.02 20.23
C GLU A 305 23.15 3.28 21.04
N THR A 306 21.92 3.23 20.56
CA THR A 306 20.79 2.60 21.25
C THR A 306 20.76 1.07 21.10
N GLY A 307 21.63 0.50 20.27
CA GLY A 307 21.65 -0.94 19.99
C GLY A 307 20.42 -1.46 19.24
N SER A 308 19.51 -0.59 18.83
CA SER A 308 18.35 -0.92 18.00
C SER A 308 18.80 -1.19 16.57
N GLY A 309 18.98 -2.46 16.22
CA GLY A 309 19.45 -2.88 14.89
C GLY A 309 20.96 -2.72 14.75
N SER A 310 21.73 -3.05 15.78
CA SER A 310 23.19 -3.13 15.70
C SER A 310 23.61 -4.28 14.78
N PRO A 311 24.52 -4.04 13.84
CA PRO A 311 25.06 -5.09 12.97
C PRO A 311 26.08 -6.00 13.67
N ALA A 312 26.01 -6.15 14.99
CA ALA A 312 26.93 -6.96 15.76
C ALA A 312 26.33 -8.32 16.11
N ARG A 313 26.94 -9.40 15.62
CA ARG A 313 26.68 -10.77 16.12
C ARG A 313 26.87 -10.81 17.63
N LYS A 314 25.89 -11.30 18.36
CA LYS A 314 25.99 -11.63 19.76
C LYS A 314 26.92 -12.81 19.95
N THR A 315 28.14 -12.57 20.44
CA THR A 315 28.90 -13.59 21.14
C THR A 315 28.86 -13.32 22.63
N ASP A 316 28.54 -14.37 23.39
CA ASP A 316 28.40 -14.39 24.85
C ASP A 316 29.56 -13.73 25.57
N LEU A 317 29.27 -13.01 26.65
CA LEU A 317 29.88 -13.18 27.99
C LEU A 317 29.46 -12.06 28.96
N ASN A 318 28.72 -12.49 29.90
CA ASN A 318 28.48 -12.20 31.34
C ASN A 318 28.81 -10.83 31.98
N PRO A 319 28.15 -10.49 33.12
CA PRO A 319 27.73 -9.14 33.43
C PRO A 319 28.56 -8.43 34.49
N ALA A 320 28.58 -7.13 34.45
CA ALA A 320 29.00 -6.32 35.62
C ALA A 320 28.09 -5.09 35.80
N LYS A 321 27.81 -4.84 37.04
CA LYS A 321 26.78 -4.03 37.70
C LYS A 321 26.77 -2.52 37.45
N PRO A 322 25.77 -1.81 37.98
CA PRO A 322 25.24 -0.56 37.43
C PRO A 322 25.80 0.71 38.10
N SER A 323 25.64 1.85 37.42
CA SER A 323 25.70 3.16 38.07
C SER A 323 24.69 4.12 37.46
N THR A 324 23.96 4.65 38.32
CA THR A 324 22.89 5.59 38.54
C THR A 324 22.76 6.84 37.66
N GLU A 325 21.47 7.11 37.34
CA GLU A 325 20.76 8.39 37.32
C GLU A 325 21.01 9.46 36.26
N GLY A 326 19.93 9.75 35.55
CA GLY A 326 19.75 10.96 34.76
C GLY A 326 18.55 10.86 33.80
N ASP A 327 17.38 11.14 34.38
CA ASP A 327 16.04 11.18 33.81
C ASP A 327 15.92 12.06 32.55
N THR A 328 15.28 11.55 31.48
CA THR A 328 14.13 12.11 30.75
C THR A 328 13.88 11.34 29.45
N GLY A 329 12.65 10.84 29.29
CA GLY A 329 12.17 10.31 28.01
C GLY A 329 11.51 8.93 28.10
N THR A 330 10.52 8.83 28.98
CA THR A 330 9.71 7.62 29.21
C THR A 330 8.77 7.33 28.08
N ALA A 331 8.94 6.19 27.40
CA ALA A 331 7.81 5.45 26.85
C ALA A 331 8.06 3.93 26.60
N ASP A 332 9.30 3.42 26.74
CA ASP A 332 9.56 2.01 26.34
C ASP A 332 10.13 1.10 27.46
N ALA A 333 10.30 1.61 28.68
CA ALA A 333 10.94 0.84 29.76
C ALA A 333 10.03 -0.16 30.51
N ASN A 334 8.75 -0.30 30.12
CA ASN A 334 7.79 -1.13 30.85
C ASN A 334 7.11 -2.20 29.98
N ARG A 335 7.61 -2.49 28.78
CA ARG A 335 7.11 -3.63 28.02
C ARG A 335 7.60 -4.91 28.68
N GLN A 336 6.69 -5.67 29.29
CA GLN A 336 6.97 -7.08 29.59
C GLN A 336 7.37 -7.76 28.27
N PRO A 337 8.46 -8.54 28.24
CA PRO A 337 8.77 -9.32 27.07
C PRO A 337 7.57 -10.19 26.74
N LEU A 338 7.10 -10.08 25.48
CA LEU A 338 6.07 -10.96 24.96
C LEU A 338 6.54 -12.41 25.18
N PRO A 339 5.65 -13.32 25.59
CA PRO A 339 6.02 -14.73 25.71
C PRO A 339 6.60 -15.18 24.37
N GLU A 340 7.74 -15.83 24.39
CA GLU A 340 8.34 -16.45 23.20
C GLU A 340 7.30 -17.40 22.59
N MET A 341 6.73 -17.00 21.47
CA MET A 341 5.84 -17.87 20.72
C MET A 341 6.68 -18.86 19.89
N PRO A 342 6.30 -20.16 19.87
CA PRO A 342 6.99 -21.12 19.01
C PRO A 342 6.92 -20.68 17.54
N ARG A 343 7.95 -20.99 16.75
CA ARG A 343 7.92 -20.76 15.30
C ARG A 343 6.73 -21.49 14.68
N ILE A 344 6.23 -20.95 13.58
CA ILE A 344 5.16 -21.59 12.81
C ILE A 344 5.67 -22.93 12.28
N ASP A 345 4.85 -23.96 12.48
CA ASP A 345 5.12 -25.34 12.05
C ASP A 345 3.89 -25.86 11.29
N HIS A 346 3.95 -25.79 9.98
CA HIS A 346 2.86 -26.28 9.12
C HIS A 346 2.56 -27.76 9.28
N ALA A 347 3.52 -28.57 9.76
CA ALA A 347 3.32 -30.01 10.02
C ALA A 347 2.43 -30.28 11.22
N ALA A 348 2.22 -29.30 12.10
CA ALA A 348 1.32 -29.40 13.24
C ALA A 348 -0.16 -29.18 12.87
N TYR A 349 -0.43 -28.57 11.73
CA TYR A 349 -1.78 -28.22 11.30
C TYR A 349 -2.59 -29.44 10.85
N GLN A 350 -3.89 -29.39 11.13
CA GLN A 350 -4.79 -30.52 10.90
C GLN A 350 -5.79 -30.25 9.78
N THR A 351 -5.95 -31.21 8.86
CA THR A 351 -7.07 -31.22 7.93
C THR A 351 -8.24 -31.95 8.55
N VAL A 352 -9.38 -31.27 8.76
CA VAL A 352 -10.59 -31.81 9.39
C VAL A 352 -11.56 -32.31 8.32
N GLN A 353 -11.50 -33.58 8.04
CA GLN A 353 -12.31 -34.21 6.95
C GLN A 353 -13.53 -35.00 7.45
N THR A 354 -13.69 -35.16 8.76
CA THR A 354 -14.79 -35.96 9.32
C THR A 354 -15.62 -35.19 10.34
N ALA A 355 -16.90 -35.49 10.45
CA ALA A 355 -17.82 -34.88 11.42
C ALA A 355 -17.35 -35.08 12.87
N ALA A 356 -16.73 -36.22 13.20
CA ALA A 356 -16.20 -36.47 14.53
C ALA A 356 -15.03 -35.56 14.89
N ALA A 357 -14.08 -35.37 13.96
CA ALA A 357 -12.98 -34.42 14.14
C ALA A 357 -13.49 -32.98 14.24
N LEU A 358 -14.49 -32.60 13.43
CA LEU A 358 -15.10 -31.26 13.51
C LEU A 358 -15.78 -31.06 14.88
N ALA A 359 -16.51 -32.05 15.39
CA ALA A 359 -17.16 -31.98 16.71
C ALA A 359 -16.14 -31.81 17.84
N ASP A 360 -14.97 -32.46 17.75
CA ASP A 360 -13.88 -32.31 18.72
C ASP A 360 -13.32 -30.86 18.67
N TRP A 361 -13.03 -30.33 17.48
CA TRP A 361 -12.57 -28.96 17.31
C TRP A 361 -13.56 -27.93 17.85
N VAL A 362 -14.87 -28.09 17.57
CA VAL A 362 -15.93 -27.24 18.13
C VAL A 362 -15.95 -27.29 19.67
N ALA A 363 -15.81 -28.47 20.26
CA ALA A 363 -15.78 -28.62 21.70
C ALA A 363 -14.54 -27.95 22.32
N ARG A 364 -13.39 -28.13 21.72
CA ARG A 364 -12.12 -27.50 22.15
C ARG A 364 -12.21 -25.96 22.03
N ALA A 365 -12.74 -25.44 20.92
CA ALA A 365 -12.92 -24.01 20.70
C ALA A 365 -13.83 -23.37 21.77
N ARG A 366 -14.92 -24.05 22.14
CA ARG A 366 -15.76 -23.57 23.23
C ARG A 366 -15.05 -23.58 24.59
N ALA A 367 -14.26 -24.60 24.84
CA ALA A 367 -13.47 -24.68 26.08
C ALA A 367 -12.38 -23.60 26.15
N ALA A 368 -11.79 -23.25 25.00
CA ALA A 368 -10.78 -22.20 24.89
C ALA A 368 -11.37 -20.78 25.06
N GLN A 369 -12.66 -20.58 24.75
CA GLN A 369 -13.38 -19.30 24.80
C GLN A 369 -12.85 -18.21 23.83
N VAL A 370 -11.74 -18.43 23.15
CA VAL A 370 -11.18 -17.60 22.11
C VAL A 370 -10.77 -18.50 20.96
N VAL A 371 -11.18 -18.16 19.75
CA VAL A 371 -10.84 -18.89 18.53
C VAL A 371 -10.59 -17.92 17.40
N ALA A 372 -9.44 -18.03 16.73
CA ALA A 372 -9.26 -17.34 15.45
C ALA A 372 -9.99 -18.12 14.35
N VAL A 373 -10.62 -17.39 13.46
CA VAL A 373 -11.43 -17.91 12.37
C VAL A 373 -11.04 -17.19 11.08
N ASP A 374 -10.90 -17.95 10.01
CA ASP A 374 -10.71 -17.42 8.68
C ASP A 374 -11.53 -18.25 7.68
N THR A 375 -11.89 -17.67 6.52
CA THR A 375 -12.71 -18.35 5.49
C THR A 375 -12.05 -18.34 4.14
N GLU A 376 -11.96 -19.51 3.52
CA GLU A 376 -11.53 -19.67 2.15
C GLU A 376 -12.70 -19.73 1.20
N THR A 377 -12.59 -19.04 0.07
CA THR A 377 -13.73 -18.79 -0.81
C THR A 377 -13.36 -18.84 -2.29
N THR A 378 -14.39 -18.83 -3.14
CA THR A 378 -14.23 -18.84 -4.61
C THR A 378 -13.92 -17.47 -5.21
N SER A 379 -14.06 -16.36 -4.47
CA SER A 379 -13.94 -14.98 -4.99
C SER A 379 -13.66 -13.99 -3.89
N LEU A 380 -13.02 -12.86 -4.24
CA LEU A 380 -12.83 -11.71 -3.34
C LEU A 380 -14.11 -10.88 -3.12
N ASP A 381 -15.16 -11.11 -3.91
CA ASP A 381 -16.47 -10.47 -3.71
C ASP A 381 -17.27 -11.26 -2.65
N ALA A 382 -17.22 -10.82 -1.40
CA ALA A 382 -17.88 -11.47 -0.27
C ALA A 382 -19.39 -11.64 -0.42
N ILE A 383 -20.03 -10.83 -1.28
CA ILE A 383 -21.48 -10.90 -1.52
C ILE A 383 -21.83 -12.05 -2.48
N ARG A 384 -20.87 -12.51 -3.28
CA ARG A 384 -21.06 -13.57 -4.28
C ARG A 384 -20.23 -14.82 -4.02
N ALA A 385 -19.17 -14.69 -3.22
CA ALA A 385 -18.22 -15.75 -2.96
C ALA A 385 -18.88 -16.96 -2.28
N ASP A 386 -18.62 -18.14 -2.78
CA ASP A 386 -19.04 -19.39 -2.14
C ASP A 386 -17.95 -19.86 -1.17
N LEU A 387 -18.36 -20.44 -0.05
CA LEU A 387 -17.48 -20.94 0.99
C LEU A 387 -16.79 -22.23 0.53
N VAL A 388 -15.46 -22.23 0.49
CA VAL A 388 -14.64 -23.40 0.14
C VAL A 388 -14.15 -24.12 1.38
N GLY A 389 -13.86 -23.39 2.46
CA GLY A 389 -13.45 -23.99 3.71
C GLY A 389 -13.41 -22.96 4.85
N VAL A 390 -13.20 -23.45 6.06
CA VAL A 390 -13.05 -22.64 7.29
C VAL A 390 -11.82 -23.12 8.03
N SER A 391 -11.00 -22.19 8.48
CA SER A 391 -9.88 -22.48 9.39
C SER A 391 -10.14 -21.98 10.80
N LEU A 392 -9.62 -22.71 11.78
CA LEU A 392 -9.73 -22.39 13.19
C LEU A 392 -8.36 -22.51 13.85
N ALA A 393 -8.03 -21.57 14.77
CA ALA A 393 -6.83 -21.69 15.61
C ALA A 393 -7.19 -21.43 17.08
N LEU A 394 -6.60 -22.23 17.97
CA LEU A 394 -6.81 -22.16 19.43
C LEU A 394 -5.55 -21.78 20.17
N GLY A 395 -4.40 -21.88 19.55
CA GLY A 395 -3.09 -21.52 20.08
C GLY A 395 -2.02 -21.59 19.00
N PRO A 396 -0.79 -21.13 19.28
CA PRO A 396 0.33 -21.24 18.35
C PRO A 396 0.56 -22.70 17.91
N ASN A 397 0.55 -22.96 16.59
CA ASN A 397 0.63 -24.27 15.97
C ASN A 397 -0.52 -25.24 16.29
N ASP A 398 -1.58 -24.75 16.93
CA ASP A 398 -2.81 -25.51 17.18
C ASP A 398 -3.93 -24.95 16.30
N ALA A 399 -3.87 -25.27 15.02
CA ALA A 399 -4.78 -24.80 14.00
C ALA A 399 -5.23 -25.92 13.08
N CYS A 400 -6.38 -25.72 12.45
CA CYS A 400 -6.93 -26.66 11.48
C CYS A 400 -7.59 -25.97 10.31
N TYR A 401 -7.69 -26.71 9.22
CA TYR A 401 -8.52 -26.37 8.07
C TYR A 401 -9.64 -27.40 7.89
N ILE A 402 -10.85 -26.92 7.67
CA ILE A 402 -12.07 -27.70 7.44
C ILE A 402 -12.47 -27.51 5.97
N PRO A 403 -12.06 -28.40 5.06
CA PRO A 403 -12.45 -28.34 3.66
C PRO A 403 -13.93 -28.66 3.50
N LEU A 404 -14.66 -27.88 2.66
CA LEU A 404 -16.10 -27.96 2.48
C LEU A 404 -16.52 -28.09 1.01
N ALA A 405 -15.75 -27.48 0.09
CA ALA A 405 -16.09 -27.45 -1.34
C ALA A 405 -14.86 -27.61 -2.26
N HIS A 406 -13.88 -28.42 -1.85
CA HIS A 406 -12.75 -28.75 -2.71
C HIS A 406 -13.10 -29.76 -3.80
N GLY A 407 -12.34 -29.75 -4.89
CA GLY A 407 -12.46 -30.68 -6.01
C GLY A 407 -13.00 -30.05 -7.28
N GLY A 408 -13.30 -28.75 -7.29
CA GLY A 408 -13.75 -28.00 -8.48
C GLY A 408 -15.03 -28.57 -9.12
N ASP A 409 -15.37 -28.05 -10.31
CA ASP A 409 -16.56 -28.46 -11.10
C ASP A 409 -16.26 -29.61 -12.05
N ASP A 410 -15.06 -30.18 -12.04
CA ASP A 410 -14.73 -31.32 -12.90
C ASP A 410 -15.47 -32.60 -12.43
N MET A 411 -16.43 -33.02 -13.20
CA MET A 411 -17.23 -34.24 -12.94
C MET A 411 -16.39 -35.54 -12.94
N PHE A 412 -15.16 -35.49 -13.44
CA PHE A 412 -14.26 -36.65 -13.51
C PHE A 412 -13.13 -36.60 -12.47
N ALA A 413 -12.95 -35.47 -11.77
CA ALA A 413 -11.99 -35.36 -10.70
C ALA A 413 -12.49 -36.13 -9.46
N GLN A 414 -11.62 -36.91 -8.83
CA GLN A 414 -11.88 -37.47 -7.51
C GLN A 414 -11.94 -36.35 -6.49
N LYS A 415 -13.14 -36.04 -5.99
CA LYS A 415 -13.30 -35.09 -4.90
C LYS A 415 -12.64 -35.65 -3.64
N PRO A 416 -11.88 -34.82 -2.93
CA PRO A 416 -11.26 -35.23 -1.68
C PRO A 416 -12.37 -35.57 -0.62
N GLU A 417 -12.03 -36.40 0.35
CA GLU A 417 -12.88 -36.62 1.51
C GLU A 417 -12.98 -35.31 2.30
N GLN A 418 -14.19 -34.86 2.59
CA GLN A 418 -14.46 -33.58 3.27
C GLN A 418 -15.82 -33.61 3.94
N VAL A 419 -16.02 -32.77 4.97
CA VAL A 419 -17.30 -32.67 5.69
C VAL A 419 -18.34 -32.04 4.75
N PRO A 420 -19.56 -32.60 4.63
CA PRO A 420 -20.62 -31.97 3.86
C PRO A 420 -20.93 -30.56 4.37
N LEU A 421 -21.06 -29.58 3.47
CA LEU A 421 -21.23 -28.16 3.81
C LEU A 421 -22.38 -27.93 4.81
N ALA A 422 -23.54 -28.54 4.60
CA ALA A 422 -24.68 -28.37 5.50
C ALA A 422 -24.42 -28.92 6.92
N GLU A 423 -23.68 -30.03 7.04
CA GLU A 423 -23.31 -30.62 8.31
C GLU A 423 -22.27 -29.76 9.03
N ALA A 424 -21.28 -29.24 8.30
CA ALA A 424 -20.30 -28.35 8.85
C ALA A 424 -20.93 -27.03 9.35
N ILE A 425 -21.83 -26.43 8.55
CA ILE A 425 -22.58 -25.23 8.98
C ILE A 425 -23.37 -25.51 10.26
N ALA A 426 -24.07 -26.65 10.34
CA ALA A 426 -24.85 -27.03 11.53
C ALA A 426 -23.96 -27.21 12.78
N ALA A 427 -22.73 -27.70 12.61
CA ALA A 427 -21.78 -27.86 13.71
C ALA A 427 -21.10 -26.52 14.11
N LEU A 428 -20.72 -25.69 13.13
CA LEU A 428 -20.00 -24.42 13.36
C LEU A 428 -20.94 -23.30 13.87
N LYS A 429 -22.19 -23.24 13.38
CA LYS A 429 -23.14 -22.19 13.74
C LYS A 429 -23.29 -21.98 15.25
N PRO A 430 -23.53 -23.03 16.09
CA PRO A 430 -23.65 -22.82 17.52
C PRO A 430 -22.37 -22.35 18.22
N LEU A 431 -21.17 -22.55 17.62
CA LEU A 431 -19.91 -22.02 18.10
C LEU A 431 -19.75 -20.54 17.69
N LEU A 432 -19.99 -20.24 16.45
CA LEU A 432 -19.75 -18.92 15.88
C LEU A 432 -20.78 -17.86 16.37
N GLU A 433 -21.97 -18.31 16.78
CA GLU A 433 -23.01 -17.46 17.36
C GLU A 433 -22.98 -17.43 18.90
N ASP A 434 -22.09 -18.20 19.54
CA ASP A 434 -21.98 -18.25 21.01
C ASP A 434 -21.37 -16.98 21.57
N GLU A 435 -22.12 -16.21 22.33
CA GLU A 435 -21.65 -14.96 22.93
C GLU A 435 -20.54 -15.13 24.00
N ALA A 436 -20.38 -16.36 24.53
CA ALA A 436 -19.33 -16.68 25.48
C ALA A 436 -17.98 -17.03 24.81
N VAL A 437 -17.94 -17.17 23.50
CA VAL A 437 -16.73 -17.45 22.72
C VAL A 437 -16.38 -16.26 21.84
N LEU A 438 -15.21 -15.69 22.03
CA LEU A 438 -14.70 -14.62 21.18
C LEU A 438 -14.13 -15.19 19.86
N LYS A 439 -14.61 -14.73 18.73
CA LYS A 439 -14.07 -15.03 17.43
C LYS A 439 -13.14 -13.92 16.97
N VAL A 440 -11.92 -14.28 16.62
CA VAL A 440 -10.86 -13.35 16.17
C VAL A 440 -10.66 -13.49 14.68
N PHE A 441 -10.68 -12.39 13.96
CA PHE A 441 -10.50 -12.32 12.52
C PHE A 441 -9.38 -11.35 12.14
N GLN A 442 -8.92 -11.45 10.92
CA GLN A 442 -8.11 -10.45 10.23
C GLN A 442 -8.92 -9.94 9.03
N ASN A 443 -9.37 -8.68 9.02
CA ASN A 443 -10.33 -8.13 8.05
C ASN A 443 -11.68 -8.88 8.04
N GLY A 444 -12.15 -9.22 9.23
CA GLY A 444 -13.28 -10.11 9.48
C GLY A 444 -14.62 -9.66 8.88
N LYS A 445 -14.73 -8.42 8.41
CA LYS A 445 -15.89 -7.93 7.67
C LYS A 445 -16.19 -8.80 6.44
N TYR A 446 -15.15 -9.28 5.74
CA TYR A 446 -15.25 -10.20 4.63
C TYR A 446 -15.89 -11.53 5.08
N ASP A 447 -15.32 -12.14 6.11
CA ASP A 447 -15.79 -13.43 6.65
C ASP A 447 -17.21 -13.34 7.19
N LEU A 448 -17.56 -12.24 7.87
CA LEU A 448 -18.92 -12.00 8.35
C LEU A 448 -19.93 -11.99 7.20
N ASN A 449 -19.57 -11.44 6.04
CA ASN A 449 -20.44 -11.42 4.86
C ASN A 449 -20.60 -12.83 4.27
N VAL A 450 -19.50 -13.57 4.13
CA VAL A 450 -19.51 -14.95 3.63
C VAL A 450 -20.32 -15.87 4.56
N LEU A 451 -20.05 -15.81 5.88
CA LEU A 451 -20.74 -16.64 6.88
C LEU A 451 -22.23 -16.28 7.03
N ALA A 452 -22.58 -15.01 6.87
CA ALA A 452 -23.98 -14.60 6.88
C ALA A 452 -24.77 -15.16 5.70
N ARG A 453 -24.16 -15.33 4.51
CA ARG A 453 -24.76 -16.03 3.37
C ARG A 453 -24.99 -17.51 3.68
N ALA A 454 -24.13 -18.12 4.49
CA ALA A 454 -24.31 -19.47 5.00
C ALA A 454 -25.31 -19.56 6.18
N GLY A 455 -25.94 -18.46 6.57
CA GLY A 455 -26.93 -18.39 7.63
C GLY A 455 -26.34 -18.34 9.04
N ILE A 456 -25.10 -17.88 9.21
CA ILE A 456 -24.39 -17.75 10.50
C ILE A 456 -24.23 -16.28 10.85
N ALA A 457 -24.74 -15.85 12.01
CA ALA A 457 -24.60 -14.50 12.54
C ALA A 457 -23.50 -14.46 13.62
N VAL A 458 -22.26 -14.24 13.20
CA VAL A 458 -21.10 -14.31 14.09
C VAL A 458 -21.09 -13.18 15.11
N SER A 459 -20.99 -13.52 16.39
CA SER A 459 -20.85 -12.57 17.52
C SER A 459 -20.39 -13.31 18.78
N PRO A 460 -19.57 -12.69 19.67
CA PRO A 460 -18.81 -11.45 19.50
C PRO A 460 -17.55 -11.66 18.66
N ILE A 461 -17.01 -10.57 18.14
CA ILE A 461 -15.78 -10.61 17.31
C ILE A 461 -14.72 -9.64 17.80
N ASP A 462 -13.45 -9.95 17.48
CA ASP A 462 -12.33 -9.02 17.42
C ASP A 462 -11.72 -9.06 16.01
N ASP A 463 -11.06 -7.96 15.59
CA ASP A 463 -10.42 -7.85 14.28
C ASP A 463 -9.00 -7.26 14.42
N THR A 464 -7.99 -8.04 14.08
CA THR A 464 -6.58 -7.66 14.24
C THR A 464 -6.15 -6.54 13.32
N MET A 465 -6.74 -6.42 12.12
CA MET A 465 -6.53 -5.28 11.22
C MET A 465 -7.01 -3.98 11.85
N VAL A 466 -8.20 -3.98 12.43
CA VAL A 466 -8.79 -2.79 13.07
C VAL A 466 -8.06 -2.44 14.36
N ILE A 467 -7.67 -3.44 15.17
CA ILE A 467 -6.85 -3.22 16.37
C ILE A 467 -5.52 -2.55 15.99
N SER A 468 -4.83 -3.08 14.98
CA SER A 468 -3.60 -2.50 14.47
C SER A 468 -3.78 -1.07 13.98
N PHE A 469 -4.87 -0.78 13.29
CA PHE A 469 -5.18 0.56 12.81
C PHE A 469 -5.38 1.54 13.97
N ASP A 470 -6.14 1.16 15.01
CA ASP A 470 -6.38 2.02 16.17
C ASP A 470 -5.12 2.31 16.99
N LEU A 471 -4.13 1.42 16.93
CA LEU A 471 -2.81 1.59 17.57
C LEU A 471 -1.83 2.39 16.72
N ASP A 472 -1.75 2.09 15.43
CA ASP A 472 -0.60 2.42 14.61
C ASP A 472 -0.92 3.23 13.33
N ALA A 473 -2.14 3.80 13.20
CA ALA A 473 -2.52 4.60 12.03
C ALA A 473 -1.53 5.75 11.78
N GLY A 474 -0.85 5.73 10.62
CA GLY A 474 0.15 6.73 10.23
C GLY A 474 1.56 6.49 10.79
N ARG A 475 1.82 5.45 11.58
CA ARG A 475 3.15 5.14 12.12
C ARG A 475 4.16 4.68 11.07
N GLY A 476 3.71 4.09 9.97
CA GLY A 476 4.58 3.53 8.94
C GLY A 476 5.15 4.58 8.00
N GLU A 477 6.38 5.01 8.19
CA GLU A 477 7.03 6.01 7.34
C GLU A 477 8.23 5.54 6.53
N ASP A 478 8.76 4.38 6.80
CA ASP A 478 10.05 3.98 6.25
C ASP A 478 9.95 3.25 4.91
N GLY A 479 8.79 3.33 4.24
CA GLY A 479 8.56 2.58 2.99
C GLY A 479 8.39 1.08 3.21
N MET A 480 8.41 0.64 4.45
CA MET A 480 7.97 -0.68 4.90
C MET A 480 6.59 -0.51 5.50
N GLY A 481 5.59 -0.55 4.64
CA GLY A 481 4.19 -0.67 4.88
C GLY A 481 3.62 -0.14 6.22
N GLY A 482 3.08 1.07 6.23
CA GLY A 482 2.05 1.41 7.22
C GLY A 482 0.76 0.62 7.00
N GLY A 483 0.83 -0.52 6.31
CA GLY A 483 -0.27 -1.40 6.04
C GLY A 483 -0.72 -2.16 7.30
N HIS A 484 -2.01 -2.51 7.30
CA HIS A 484 -2.64 -3.29 8.36
C HIS A 484 -3.07 -4.68 7.83
N GLY A 485 -2.54 -5.09 6.66
CA GLY A 485 -2.72 -6.42 6.09
C GLY A 485 -1.99 -7.50 6.90
N MET A 486 -2.38 -8.76 6.71
CA MET A 486 -1.82 -9.89 7.47
C MET A 486 -0.31 -10.01 7.25
N ASP A 487 0.15 -9.93 6.00
CA ASP A 487 1.56 -10.08 5.64
C ASP A 487 2.43 -9.03 6.34
N GLU A 488 2.01 -7.75 6.27
CA GLU A 488 2.75 -6.66 6.91
C GLU A 488 2.72 -6.76 8.45
N LEU A 489 1.59 -7.16 9.02
CA LEU A 489 1.47 -7.33 10.47
C LEU A 489 2.28 -8.52 10.97
N SER A 490 2.24 -9.64 10.25
CA SER A 490 3.02 -10.84 10.57
C SER A 490 4.52 -10.55 10.51
N GLN A 491 4.97 -9.92 9.44
CA GLN A 491 6.39 -9.53 9.31
C GLN A 491 6.81 -8.55 10.42
N ARG A 492 5.95 -7.56 10.74
CA ARG A 492 6.26 -6.52 11.73
C ARG A 492 6.27 -7.03 13.16
N HIS A 493 5.34 -7.91 13.52
CA HIS A 493 5.12 -8.30 14.90
C HIS A 493 5.57 -9.71 15.24
N LEU A 494 5.63 -10.60 14.24
CA LEU A 494 6.01 -12.00 14.44
C LEU A 494 7.34 -12.37 13.76
N GLY A 495 7.88 -11.48 12.88
CA GLY A 495 9.08 -11.79 12.08
C GLY A 495 8.85 -12.92 11.09
N HIS A 496 7.59 -13.19 10.72
CA HIS A 496 7.20 -14.29 9.86
C HIS A 496 6.55 -13.77 8.58
N THR A 497 6.85 -14.40 7.46
CA THR A 497 6.19 -14.13 6.17
C THR A 497 5.25 -15.27 5.87
N PRO A 498 3.91 -15.04 5.88
CA PRO A 498 2.93 -16.07 5.56
C PRO A 498 3.06 -16.58 4.12
N ILE A 499 2.52 -17.74 3.84
CA ILE A 499 2.46 -18.31 2.48
C ILE A 499 1.66 -17.35 1.59
N PRO A 500 2.23 -16.84 0.47
CA PRO A 500 1.48 -15.92 -0.39
C PRO A 500 0.36 -16.65 -1.16
N PHE A 501 -0.84 -16.08 -1.20
CA PHE A 501 -1.97 -16.63 -1.98
C PHE A 501 -1.61 -16.94 -3.44
N LYS A 502 -0.76 -16.09 -4.03
CA LYS A 502 -0.26 -16.24 -5.41
C LYS A 502 0.54 -17.54 -5.62
N GLU A 503 1.18 -18.04 -4.60
CA GLU A 503 1.92 -19.30 -4.65
C GLU A 503 1.01 -20.51 -4.74
N LEU A 504 -0.22 -20.42 -4.17
CA LEU A 504 -1.21 -21.49 -4.21
C LEU A 504 -2.00 -21.46 -5.50
N CYS A 505 -2.58 -20.32 -5.82
CA CYS A 505 -3.56 -20.17 -6.89
C CYS A 505 -2.95 -19.61 -8.18
N GLY A 506 -1.70 -19.13 -8.17
CA GLY A 506 -1.10 -18.47 -9.32
C GLY A 506 -1.63 -17.07 -9.55
N SER A 507 -1.40 -16.51 -10.73
CA SER A 507 -1.84 -15.16 -11.09
C SER A 507 -2.27 -15.03 -12.55
N GLY A 508 -3.13 -14.06 -12.86
CA GLY A 508 -3.60 -13.74 -14.20
C GLY A 508 -4.50 -14.83 -14.80
N LYS A 509 -4.38 -15.08 -16.11
CA LYS A 509 -5.28 -16.00 -16.83
C LYS A 509 -5.08 -17.48 -16.51
N LYS A 510 -4.04 -17.84 -15.78
CA LYS A 510 -3.73 -19.20 -15.35
C LYS A 510 -4.01 -19.44 -13.87
N ALA A 511 -4.57 -18.45 -13.17
CA ALA A 511 -4.95 -18.62 -11.78
C ALA A 511 -6.04 -19.69 -11.65
N ILE A 512 -5.86 -20.58 -10.69
CA ILE A 512 -6.85 -21.59 -10.31
C ILE A 512 -7.70 -21.08 -9.15
N SER A 513 -8.90 -21.66 -8.99
CA SER A 513 -9.72 -21.40 -7.80
C SER A 513 -9.08 -22.05 -6.57
N PHE A 514 -9.29 -21.48 -5.39
CA PHE A 514 -8.84 -22.10 -4.14
C PHE A 514 -9.45 -23.51 -3.95
N ALA A 515 -10.66 -23.74 -4.45
CA ALA A 515 -11.31 -25.05 -4.48
C ALA A 515 -10.52 -26.12 -5.26
N GLU A 516 -9.60 -25.73 -6.13
CA GLU A 516 -8.77 -26.65 -6.93
C GLU A 516 -7.38 -26.88 -6.29
N VAL A 517 -7.04 -26.16 -5.21
CA VAL A 517 -5.76 -26.33 -4.50
C VAL A 517 -5.74 -27.68 -3.77
N PRO A 518 -4.66 -28.48 -3.87
CA PRO A 518 -4.49 -29.72 -3.11
C PRO A 518 -4.64 -29.48 -1.61
N LEU A 519 -5.32 -30.42 -0.90
CA LEU A 519 -5.70 -30.22 0.51
C LEU A 519 -4.53 -30.03 1.46
N ASP A 520 -3.39 -30.65 1.22
CA ASP A 520 -2.18 -30.48 2.02
C ASP A 520 -1.68 -29.02 1.95
N ARG A 521 -1.64 -28.46 0.75
CA ARG A 521 -1.24 -27.05 0.55
C ARG A 521 -2.32 -26.08 1.03
N ALA A 522 -3.60 -26.38 0.79
CA ALA A 522 -4.71 -25.59 1.29
C ALA A 522 -4.75 -25.56 2.82
N THR A 523 -4.48 -26.71 3.48
CA THR A 523 -4.39 -26.79 4.94
C THR A 523 -3.22 -25.96 5.48
N ALA A 524 -2.04 -26.08 4.86
CA ALA A 524 -0.86 -25.32 5.29
C ALA A 524 -1.13 -23.82 5.24
N TYR A 525 -1.76 -23.33 4.18
CA TYR A 525 -2.10 -21.92 3.99
C TYR A 525 -3.20 -21.47 4.94
N ALA A 526 -4.38 -22.05 4.86
CA ALA A 526 -5.56 -21.58 5.58
C ALA A 526 -5.43 -21.71 7.11
N ALA A 527 -4.78 -22.78 7.59
CA ALA A 527 -4.52 -22.93 9.02
C ALA A 527 -3.43 -21.98 9.51
N GLU A 528 -2.44 -21.62 8.65
CA GLU A 528 -1.47 -20.57 8.92
C GLU A 528 -2.16 -19.21 9.12
N ASP A 529 -3.11 -18.84 8.25
CA ASP A 529 -3.81 -17.56 8.33
C ASP A 529 -4.59 -17.45 9.65
N ALA A 530 -5.24 -18.53 10.12
CA ALA A 530 -5.88 -18.55 11.43
C ALA A 530 -4.87 -18.51 12.59
N ASP A 531 -3.73 -19.23 12.52
CA ASP A 531 -2.69 -19.23 13.55
C ASP A 531 -2.02 -17.84 13.64
N VAL A 532 -1.66 -17.25 12.50
CA VAL A 532 -1.11 -15.88 12.43
C VAL A 532 -2.09 -14.86 13.02
N THR A 533 -3.36 -14.95 12.67
CA THR A 533 -4.42 -14.08 13.21
C THR A 533 -4.48 -14.16 14.73
N LEU A 534 -4.45 -15.37 15.31
CA LEU A 534 -4.47 -15.54 16.76
C LEU A 534 -3.20 -15.00 17.44
N ARG A 535 -2.03 -15.23 16.83
CA ARG A 535 -0.75 -14.70 17.32
C ARG A 535 -0.76 -13.17 17.29
N LEU A 536 -1.24 -12.56 16.19
CA LEU A 536 -1.39 -11.11 16.07
C LEU A 536 -2.34 -10.55 17.13
N HIS A 537 -3.46 -11.23 17.40
CA HIS A 537 -4.37 -10.82 18.45
C HIS A 537 -3.70 -10.82 19.82
N ASN A 538 -2.93 -11.86 20.15
CA ASN A 538 -2.21 -11.96 21.40
C ASN A 538 -1.16 -10.86 21.59
N VAL A 539 -0.58 -10.35 20.49
CA VAL A 539 0.39 -9.25 20.51
C VAL A 539 -0.30 -7.88 20.56
N LEU A 540 -1.35 -7.68 19.74
CA LEU A 540 -1.96 -6.37 19.51
C LEU A 540 -3.02 -6.01 20.57
N LYS A 541 -3.84 -6.98 21.01
CA LYS A 541 -4.95 -6.70 21.92
C LYS A 541 -4.49 -6.12 23.27
N PRO A 542 -3.43 -6.62 23.93
CA PRO A 542 -2.91 -6.03 25.17
C PRO A 542 -2.44 -4.58 25.00
N ARG A 543 -1.85 -4.25 23.83
CA ARG A 543 -1.39 -2.90 23.53
C ARG A 543 -2.50 -1.84 23.54
N LEU A 544 -3.76 -2.24 23.25
CA LEU A 544 -4.89 -1.31 23.36
C LEU A 544 -5.03 -0.72 24.76
N ALA A 545 -4.85 -1.53 25.79
CA ALA A 545 -4.90 -1.06 27.17
C ALA A 545 -3.64 -0.25 27.55
N GLU A 546 -2.47 -0.73 27.16
CA GLU A 546 -1.19 -0.10 27.46
C GLU A 546 -1.03 1.27 26.76
N GLU A 547 -1.46 1.36 25.50
CA GLU A 547 -1.32 2.56 24.68
C GLU A 547 -2.59 3.44 24.68
N GLY A 548 -3.63 3.09 25.44
CA GLY A 548 -4.86 3.90 25.58
C GLY A 548 -5.82 3.83 24.39
N GLY A 549 -5.71 2.80 23.52
CA GLY A 549 -6.57 2.58 22.34
C GLY A 549 -7.90 1.87 22.66
N THR A 550 -8.06 1.30 23.85
CA THR A 550 -9.23 0.47 24.21
C THR A 550 -10.56 1.17 23.98
N ARG A 551 -10.67 2.45 24.32
CA ARG A 551 -11.92 3.21 24.21
C ARG A 551 -12.35 3.35 22.73
N ILE A 552 -11.42 3.64 21.82
CA ILE A 552 -11.71 3.75 20.39
C ILE A 552 -12.12 2.39 19.87
N TYR A 553 -11.31 1.37 20.09
CA TYR A 553 -11.59 0.04 19.59
C TYR A 553 -12.94 -0.49 20.10
N GLU A 554 -13.14 -0.56 21.42
CA GLU A 554 -14.32 -1.21 22.01
C GLU A 554 -15.62 -0.41 21.84
N ARG A 555 -15.56 0.92 21.68
CA ARG A 555 -16.75 1.79 21.66
C ARG A 555 -17.06 2.43 20.32
N VAL A 556 -16.12 2.37 19.38
CA VAL A 556 -16.28 2.98 18.04
C VAL A 556 -16.10 1.95 16.95
N ASP A 557 -14.90 1.39 16.80
CA ASP A 557 -14.57 0.60 15.60
C ASP A 557 -15.04 -0.85 15.67
N ARG A 558 -14.85 -1.55 16.80
CA ARG A 558 -15.32 -2.93 16.98
C ARG A 558 -16.84 -3.09 16.76
N PRO A 559 -17.72 -2.27 17.39
CA PRO A 559 -19.16 -2.37 17.16
C PRO A 559 -19.58 -2.01 15.72
N LEU A 560 -18.74 -1.26 15.01
CA LEU A 560 -19.02 -0.84 13.64
C LEU A 560 -18.81 -1.96 12.62
N ILE A 561 -17.91 -2.90 12.87
CA ILE A 561 -17.57 -3.98 11.91
C ILE A 561 -18.81 -4.73 11.41
N PRO A 562 -19.67 -5.28 12.27
CA PRO A 562 -20.88 -5.99 11.83
C PRO A 562 -21.90 -5.07 11.17
N VAL A 563 -21.93 -3.79 11.55
CA VAL A 563 -22.83 -2.80 10.93
C VAL A 563 -22.43 -2.53 9.48
N VAL A 564 -21.15 -2.29 9.23
CA VAL A 564 -20.63 -2.07 7.88
C VAL A 564 -20.79 -3.32 7.03
N ALA A 565 -20.50 -4.51 7.58
CA ALA A 565 -20.75 -5.79 6.90
C ALA A 565 -22.22 -5.92 6.47
N ARG A 566 -23.16 -5.52 7.34
CA ARG A 566 -24.60 -5.52 7.00
C ARG A 566 -24.93 -4.51 5.90
N MET A 567 -24.39 -3.28 5.96
CA MET A 567 -24.59 -2.27 4.92
C MET A 567 -24.12 -2.77 3.55
N GLU A 568 -22.97 -3.41 3.49
CA GLU A 568 -22.45 -4.01 2.26
C GLU A 568 -23.38 -5.10 1.72
N ARG A 569 -23.94 -5.95 2.59
CA ARG A 569 -24.91 -6.98 2.17
C ARG A 569 -26.25 -6.39 1.70
N GLU A 570 -26.74 -5.36 2.38
CA GLU A 570 -27.96 -4.67 1.97
C GLU A 570 -27.80 -4.02 0.60
N GLY A 571 -26.68 -3.34 0.35
CA GLY A 571 -26.41 -2.63 -0.90
C GLY A 571 -27.49 -1.59 -1.22
N ILE A 572 -27.36 -0.89 -2.34
CA ILE A 572 -28.33 0.10 -2.79
C ILE A 572 -28.84 -0.23 -4.19
N ARG A 573 -30.13 -0.10 -4.40
CA ARG A 573 -30.76 -0.34 -5.71
C ARG A 573 -30.41 0.79 -6.67
N VAL A 574 -30.10 0.40 -7.93
CA VAL A 574 -29.75 1.36 -8.98
C VAL A 574 -30.60 1.09 -10.22
N ASP A 575 -31.15 2.15 -10.80
CA ASP A 575 -31.90 2.10 -12.05
C ASP A 575 -30.93 1.98 -13.25
N ARG A 576 -30.76 0.75 -13.72
CA ARG A 576 -29.90 0.43 -14.85
C ARG A 576 -30.31 1.19 -16.13
N ALA A 577 -31.61 1.32 -16.40
CA ALA A 577 -32.09 1.96 -17.61
C ALA A 577 -31.76 3.46 -17.63
N ARG A 578 -31.86 4.12 -16.46
CA ARG A 578 -31.45 5.49 -16.29
C ARG A 578 -29.95 5.68 -16.49
N LEU A 579 -29.12 4.79 -15.90
CA LEU A 579 -27.67 4.85 -16.12
C LEU A 579 -27.27 4.60 -17.58
N ALA A 580 -27.93 3.67 -18.26
CA ALA A 580 -27.69 3.41 -19.68
C ALA A 580 -27.98 4.64 -20.54
N LYS A 581 -29.12 5.29 -20.29
CA LYS A 581 -29.49 6.53 -20.97
C LYS A 581 -28.48 7.66 -20.74
N LEU A 582 -28.07 7.87 -19.49
CA LEU A 582 -27.02 8.85 -19.15
C LEU A 582 -25.68 8.52 -19.83
N SER A 583 -25.31 7.24 -19.90
CA SER A 583 -24.08 6.80 -20.59
C SER A 583 -24.13 7.14 -22.08
N GLU A 584 -25.28 6.96 -22.75
CA GLU A 584 -25.48 7.34 -24.14
C GLU A 584 -25.41 8.86 -24.33
N GLU A 585 -26.06 9.65 -23.48
CA GLU A 585 -26.02 11.11 -23.50
C GLU A 585 -24.59 11.62 -23.31
N PHE A 586 -23.82 11.03 -22.39
CA PHE A 586 -22.41 11.37 -22.18
C PHE A 586 -21.54 10.98 -23.38
N ALA A 587 -21.80 9.84 -24.03
CA ALA A 587 -21.08 9.42 -25.22
C ALA A 587 -21.25 10.40 -26.38
N VAL A 588 -22.48 10.91 -26.58
CA VAL A 588 -22.78 11.93 -27.61
C VAL A 588 -22.02 13.22 -27.32
N GLU A 589 -22.04 13.68 -26.06
CA GLU A 589 -21.38 14.94 -25.68
C GLU A 589 -19.85 14.82 -25.72
N ILE A 590 -19.28 13.67 -25.31
CA ILE A 590 -17.86 13.36 -25.44
C ILE A 590 -17.43 13.42 -26.92
N GLY A 591 -18.21 12.83 -27.83
CA GLY A 591 -17.93 12.89 -29.28
C GLY A 591 -18.01 14.31 -29.84
N ARG A 592 -18.96 15.13 -29.36
CA ARG A 592 -19.02 16.55 -29.74
C ARG A 592 -17.77 17.31 -29.28
N LEU A 593 -17.38 17.13 -28.01
CA LEU A 593 -16.18 17.76 -27.45
C LEU A 593 -14.90 17.30 -28.20
N GLU A 594 -14.78 16.01 -28.53
CA GLU A 594 -13.66 15.48 -29.32
C GLU A 594 -13.57 16.18 -30.68
N GLY A 595 -14.70 16.37 -31.37
CA GLY A 595 -14.77 17.11 -32.65
C GLY A 595 -14.28 18.53 -32.49
N GLU A 596 -14.74 19.28 -31.50
CA GLU A 596 -14.31 20.65 -31.21
C GLU A 596 -12.83 20.77 -30.82
N ILE A 597 -12.32 19.77 -30.07
CA ILE A 597 -10.90 19.68 -29.71
C ILE A 597 -10.06 19.45 -30.97
N HIS A 598 -10.47 18.54 -31.84
CA HIS A 598 -9.77 18.25 -33.11
C HIS A 598 -9.80 19.46 -34.06
N GLU A 599 -10.93 20.15 -34.16
CA GLU A 599 -11.04 21.39 -34.93
C GLU A 599 -10.11 22.48 -34.39
N THR A 600 -10.11 22.68 -33.05
CA THR A 600 -9.23 23.66 -32.39
C THR A 600 -7.75 23.29 -32.51
N ALA A 601 -7.43 22.01 -32.51
CA ALA A 601 -6.08 21.49 -32.70
C ALA A 601 -5.64 21.52 -34.17
N GLY A 602 -6.59 21.59 -35.11
CA GLY A 602 -6.34 21.51 -36.54
C GLY A 602 -5.86 20.13 -37.01
N GLN A 603 -6.14 19.08 -36.26
CA GLN A 603 -5.87 17.66 -36.61
C GLN A 603 -6.56 16.71 -35.64
N GLU A 604 -6.80 15.49 -36.11
CA GLU A 604 -7.26 14.40 -35.25
C GLU A 604 -6.10 13.85 -34.41
N PHE A 605 -6.38 13.45 -33.16
CA PHE A 605 -5.46 12.80 -32.25
C PHE A 605 -6.25 12.12 -31.12
N THR A 606 -5.62 11.22 -30.37
CA THR A 606 -6.24 10.59 -29.20
C THR A 606 -6.26 11.56 -28.02
N VAL A 607 -7.40 12.22 -27.76
CA VAL A 607 -7.57 13.24 -26.69
C VAL A 607 -7.19 12.69 -25.31
N GLY A 608 -7.48 11.40 -25.06
CA GLY A 608 -7.11 10.70 -23.83
C GLY A 608 -5.62 10.38 -23.69
N SER A 609 -4.78 10.60 -24.71
CA SER A 609 -3.34 10.37 -24.65
C SER A 609 -2.59 11.59 -24.13
N PRO A 610 -2.00 11.56 -22.91
CA PRO A 610 -1.25 12.69 -22.36
C PRO A 610 -0.09 13.13 -23.26
N LYS A 611 0.56 12.15 -23.93
CA LYS A 611 1.66 12.44 -24.85
C LYS A 611 1.17 13.24 -26.06
N GLN A 612 0.17 12.74 -26.80
CA GLN A 612 -0.34 13.42 -27.98
C GLN A 612 -0.91 14.79 -27.66
N LEU A 613 -1.67 14.90 -26.54
CA LEU A 613 -2.19 16.17 -26.07
C LEU A 613 -1.06 17.16 -25.73
N GLY A 614 -0.01 16.69 -25.07
CA GLY A 614 1.16 17.51 -24.75
C GLY A 614 1.87 18.05 -26.01
N ASP A 615 2.09 17.19 -27.00
CA ASP A 615 2.67 17.57 -28.29
C ASP A 615 1.78 18.61 -29.01
N ILE A 616 0.44 18.46 -28.97
CA ILE A 616 -0.50 19.42 -29.52
C ILE A 616 -0.44 20.78 -28.79
N LEU A 617 -0.50 20.78 -27.48
CA LEU A 617 -0.55 22.01 -26.69
C LEU A 617 0.75 22.83 -26.80
N PHE A 618 1.90 22.15 -26.66
CA PHE A 618 3.17 22.83 -26.49
C PHE A 618 4.02 22.91 -27.78
N ASP A 619 4.04 21.84 -28.57
CA ASP A 619 4.85 21.84 -29.79
C ASP A 619 4.09 22.40 -31.03
N LYS A 620 2.78 22.10 -31.16
CA LYS A 620 2.00 22.57 -32.32
C LYS A 620 1.35 23.94 -32.08
N LEU A 621 0.61 24.10 -30.96
CA LEU A 621 -0.12 25.34 -30.67
C LEU A 621 0.76 26.39 -29.94
N GLY A 622 1.95 25.97 -29.46
CA GLY A 622 2.96 26.88 -28.94
C GLY A 622 2.62 27.52 -27.57
N TYR A 623 1.73 26.91 -26.78
CA TYR A 623 1.44 27.44 -25.44
C TYR A 623 2.68 27.38 -24.55
N LYS A 624 2.86 28.41 -23.71
CA LYS A 624 4.04 28.51 -22.83
C LYS A 624 3.88 27.68 -21.55
N GLY A 625 5.03 27.29 -20.94
CA GLY A 625 5.05 26.66 -19.61
C GLY A 625 4.85 25.15 -19.60
N GLY A 626 5.04 24.47 -20.74
CA GLY A 626 5.11 23.01 -20.79
C GLY A 626 6.35 22.50 -20.08
N LYS A 627 6.16 21.71 -19.00
CA LYS A 627 7.26 21.01 -18.30
C LYS A 627 7.27 19.57 -18.76
N LYS A 628 8.44 19.13 -19.25
CA LYS A 628 8.66 17.70 -19.57
C LYS A 628 9.03 16.96 -18.29
N GLY A 629 8.33 15.86 -18.02
CA GLY A 629 8.67 14.94 -16.94
C GLY A 629 9.92 14.11 -17.23
N LYS A 630 10.30 13.25 -16.31
CA LYS A 630 11.47 12.34 -16.45
C LYS A 630 11.41 11.44 -17.70
N SER A 631 10.22 11.18 -18.22
CA SER A 631 9.98 10.41 -19.47
C SER A 631 10.12 11.24 -20.74
N GLY A 632 10.51 12.52 -20.67
CA GLY A 632 10.56 13.44 -21.80
C GLY A 632 9.20 13.89 -22.33
N GLN A 633 8.10 13.47 -21.71
CA GLN A 633 6.73 13.84 -22.10
C GLN A 633 6.28 15.08 -21.34
N TYR A 634 5.48 15.92 -22.00
CA TYR A 634 4.86 17.06 -21.34
C TYR A 634 3.83 16.60 -20.29
N SER A 635 3.84 17.26 -19.12
CA SER A 635 2.73 17.13 -18.18
C SER A 635 1.50 17.83 -18.76
N THR A 636 0.38 17.11 -18.74
CA THR A 636 -0.95 17.61 -19.10
C THR A 636 -1.92 17.44 -17.92
N ASP A 637 -1.39 17.59 -16.68
CA ASP A 637 -2.19 17.51 -15.46
C ASP A 637 -3.30 18.54 -15.42
N VAL A 638 -4.29 18.32 -14.57
CA VAL A 638 -5.42 19.24 -14.40
C VAL A 638 -4.92 20.65 -14.12
N SER A 639 -3.94 20.82 -13.24
CA SER A 639 -3.37 22.15 -12.90
C SER A 639 -2.72 22.87 -14.10
N VAL A 640 -2.09 22.12 -15.01
CA VAL A 640 -1.52 22.66 -16.24
C VAL A 640 -2.62 23.13 -17.19
N LEU A 641 -3.67 22.32 -17.36
CA LEU A 641 -4.81 22.65 -18.22
C LEU A 641 -5.65 23.80 -17.65
N GLU A 642 -5.87 23.84 -16.34
CA GLU A 642 -6.59 24.96 -15.66
C GLU A 642 -5.82 26.27 -15.86
N ARG A 643 -4.50 26.27 -15.69
CA ARG A 643 -3.68 27.44 -15.97
C ARG A 643 -3.78 27.88 -17.43
N LEU A 644 -3.68 26.97 -18.38
CA LEU A 644 -3.82 27.29 -19.81
C LEU A 644 -5.22 27.80 -20.13
N ALA A 645 -6.27 27.25 -19.53
CA ALA A 645 -7.64 27.72 -19.67
C ALA A 645 -7.83 29.14 -19.13
N ALA A 646 -7.23 29.46 -17.96
CA ALA A 646 -7.21 30.79 -17.36
C ALA A 646 -6.41 31.79 -18.24
N GLU A 647 -5.35 31.35 -18.91
CA GLU A 647 -4.60 32.13 -19.88
C GLU A 647 -5.34 32.31 -21.22
N GLY A 648 -6.55 31.78 -21.37
CA GLY A 648 -7.42 31.94 -22.53
C GLY A 648 -7.23 30.90 -23.63
N ALA A 649 -6.64 29.73 -23.34
CA ALA A 649 -6.50 28.62 -24.29
C ALA A 649 -7.81 27.84 -24.44
N PRO A 650 -8.57 27.96 -25.57
CA PRO A 650 -9.87 27.30 -25.72
C PRO A 650 -9.78 25.78 -25.62
N ILE A 651 -8.75 25.19 -26.23
CA ILE A 651 -8.54 23.74 -26.24
C ILE A 651 -8.37 23.17 -24.81
N ALA A 652 -7.70 23.91 -23.90
CA ALA A 652 -7.49 23.45 -22.54
C ALA A 652 -8.82 23.34 -21.78
N LYS A 653 -9.73 24.28 -22.01
CA LYS A 653 -11.09 24.25 -21.42
C LYS A 653 -11.89 23.06 -21.95
N LEU A 654 -11.90 22.85 -23.25
CA LEU A 654 -12.59 21.71 -23.88
C LEU A 654 -12.04 20.36 -23.39
N VAL A 655 -10.71 20.25 -23.25
CA VAL A 655 -10.07 19.01 -22.74
C VAL A 655 -10.41 18.76 -21.27
N LEU A 656 -10.52 19.80 -20.45
CA LEU A 656 -10.97 19.65 -19.04
C LEU A 656 -12.42 19.14 -19.00
N GLU A 657 -13.32 19.69 -19.78
CA GLU A 657 -14.71 19.26 -19.88
C GLU A 657 -14.79 17.80 -20.40
N TRP A 658 -14.07 17.49 -21.44
CA TRP A 658 -13.98 16.15 -22.01
C TRP A 658 -13.47 15.11 -20.97
N ARG A 659 -12.39 15.43 -20.26
CA ARG A 659 -11.83 14.55 -19.22
C ARG A 659 -12.80 14.32 -18.08
N GLN A 660 -13.47 15.38 -17.63
CA GLN A 660 -14.47 15.28 -16.58
C GLN A 660 -15.61 14.35 -17.01
N LEU A 661 -16.16 14.55 -18.18
CA LEU A 661 -17.29 13.78 -18.68
C LEU A 661 -16.89 12.31 -18.97
N SER A 662 -15.74 12.10 -19.60
CA SER A 662 -15.20 10.75 -19.86
C SER A 662 -14.95 9.96 -18.56
N LYS A 663 -14.43 10.63 -17.52
CA LYS A 663 -14.26 10.03 -16.19
C LYS A 663 -15.60 9.67 -15.56
N LEU A 664 -16.58 10.57 -15.61
CA LEU A 664 -17.92 10.33 -15.06
C LEU A 664 -18.62 9.19 -15.78
N LYS A 665 -18.51 9.14 -17.11
CA LYS A 665 -19.05 8.04 -17.90
C LYS A 665 -18.43 6.70 -17.51
N SER A 666 -17.12 6.58 -17.60
CA SER A 666 -16.42 5.31 -17.34
C SER A 666 -16.51 4.85 -15.89
N THR A 667 -16.41 5.79 -14.93
CA THR A 667 -16.35 5.45 -13.50
C THR A 667 -17.72 5.21 -12.88
N TYR A 668 -18.76 5.92 -13.36
CA TYR A 668 -20.08 5.83 -12.76
C TYR A 668 -21.11 5.22 -13.69
N THR A 669 -21.41 5.82 -14.86
CA THR A 669 -22.52 5.30 -15.66
C THR A 669 -22.24 3.90 -16.21
N ASP A 670 -21.03 3.61 -16.68
CA ASP A 670 -20.69 2.30 -17.22
C ASP A 670 -20.34 1.30 -16.10
N ALA A 671 -19.46 1.69 -15.17
CA ALA A 671 -19.00 0.81 -14.11
C ALA A 671 -20.12 0.42 -13.12
N LEU A 672 -21.03 1.34 -12.77
CA LEU A 672 -22.16 1.01 -11.89
C LEU A 672 -23.11 0.00 -12.54
N GLN A 673 -23.36 0.08 -13.84
CA GLN A 673 -24.19 -0.92 -14.55
C GLN A 673 -23.56 -2.32 -14.47
N ALA A 674 -22.22 -2.38 -14.57
CA ALA A 674 -21.48 -3.65 -14.45
C ALA A 674 -21.45 -4.16 -13.01
N ALA A 675 -21.48 -3.25 -12.03
CA ALA A 675 -21.43 -3.58 -10.59
C ALA A 675 -22.79 -4.01 -10.02
N ILE A 676 -23.92 -3.89 -10.78
CA ILE A 676 -25.20 -4.39 -10.32
C ILE A 676 -25.13 -5.90 -10.16
N ASN A 677 -25.29 -6.39 -8.93
CA ASN A 677 -25.35 -7.80 -8.63
C ASN A 677 -26.63 -8.39 -9.26
N PRO A 678 -26.53 -9.42 -10.11
CA PRO A 678 -27.68 -10.01 -10.80
C PRO A 678 -28.70 -10.67 -9.88
N ASP A 679 -28.25 -11.15 -8.70
CA ASP A 679 -29.10 -11.87 -7.75
C ASP A 679 -29.94 -10.92 -6.88
N THR A 680 -29.36 -9.77 -6.52
CA THR A 680 -30.01 -8.77 -5.65
C THR A 680 -30.59 -7.57 -6.42
N GLY A 681 -30.13 -7.31 -7.64
CA GLY A 681 -30.46 -6.11 -8.41
C GLY A 681 -29.85 -4.82 -7.80
N ARG A 682 -28.92 -4.92 -6.85
CA ARG A 682 -28.34 -3.84 -6.07
C ARG A 682 -26.84 -3.72 -6.32
N VAL A 683 -26.28 -2.56 -6.01
CA VAL A 683 -24.86 -2.33 -6.00
C VAL A 683 -24.36 -2.45 -4.55
N HIS A 684 -23.35 -3.25 -4.36
CA HIS A 684 -22.71 -3.53 -3.07
C HIS A 684 -21.30 -2.97 -3.09
N THR A 685 -21.12 -1.80 -2.46
CA THR A 685 -19.77 -1.23 -2.28
C THR A 685 -19.03 -1.93 -1.15
N SER A 686 -17.72 -1.93 -1.17
CA SER A 686 -16.89 -2.35 -0.04
C SER A 686 -16.38 -1.14 0.73
N TYR A 687 -16.55 -1.13 2.05
CA TYR A 687 -16.03 -0.10 2.93
C TYR A 687 -14.75 -0.57 3.61
N SER A 688 -13.69 0.24 3.55
CA SER A 688 -12.50 0.04 4.38
C SER A 688 -12.61 0.84 5.67
N LEU A 689 -12.43 0.16 6.83
CA LEU A 689 -12.37 0.78 8.13
C LEU A 689 -10.99 1.39 8.41
N VAL A 690 -9.97 0.96 7.67
CA VAL A 690 -8.55 1.31 7.86
C VAL A 690 -7.96 2.11 6.69
N GLY A 691 -8.78 2.51 5.73
CA GLY A 691 -8.34 3.16 4.48
C GLY A 691 -7.92 4.61 4.60
N ALA A 692 -8.29 5.31 5.67
CA ALA A 692 -7.96 6.71 5.90
C ALA A 692 -7.39 6.90 7.30
N GLN A 693 -6.18 7.48 7.41
CA GLN A 693 -5.49 7.69 8.68
C GLN A 693 -6.31 8.47 9.74
N THR A 694 -7.25 9.31 9.29
CA THR A 694 -8.16 10.06 10.16
C THR A 694 -9.30 9.22 10.73
N GLY A 695 -9.41 7.94 10.38
CA GLY A 695 -10.50 7.07 10.79
C GLY A 695 -11.77 7.17 9.94
N ARG A 696 -11.80 7.98 8.89
CA ARG A 696 -12.92 7.99 7.94
C ARG A 696 -13.01 6.65 7.21
N LEU A 697 -14.23 6.21 6.92
CA LEU A 697 -14.47 5.09 6.03
C LEU A 697 -14.11 5.49 4.59
N SER A 698 -13.56 4.57 3.83
CA SER A 698 -13.39 4.73 2.38
C SER A 698 -14.18 3.65 1.64
N SER A 699 -14.78 4.03 0.51
CA SER A 699 -15.61 3.15 -0.32
C SER A 699 -14.85 2.76 -1.59
N THR A 700 -14.88 1.48 -1.92
CA THR A 700 -14.28 0.93 -3.15
C THR A 700 -15.22 -0.09 -3.80
N ASP A 701 -15.02 -0.40 -5.04
CA ASP A 701 -15.61 -1.48 -5.82
C ASP A 701 -17.16 -1.56 -5.82
N PRO A 702 -17.87 -0.45 -6.17
CA PRO A 702 -17.41 0.84 -6.68
C PRO A 702 -17.30 1.90 -5.59
N ASN A 703 -16.47 2.94 -5.82
CA ASN A 703 -16.39 4.07 -4.90
C ASN A 703 -17.61 4.98 -5.04
N LEU A 704 -18.54 4.87 -4.11
CA LEU A 704 -19.78 5.69 -4.09
C LEU A 704 -19.61 7.04 -3.39
N GLN A 705 -18.54 7.22 -2.59
CA GLN A 705 -18.27 8.47 -1.87
C GLN A 705 -17.76 9.60 -2.78
N ASN A 706 -17.27 9.27 -3.97
CA ASN A 706 -16.72 10.25 -4.92
C ASN A 706 -17.72 10.69 -6.00
N ILE A 707 -18.99 10.30 -5.92
CA ILE A 707 -20.03 10.78 -6.83
C ILE A 707 -20.23 12.29 -6.57
N PRO A 708 -20.10 13.16 -7.59
CA PRO A 708 -20.18 14.61 -7.38
C PRO A 708 -21.54 15.03 -6.83
N VAL A 709 -21.54 15.76 -5.71
CA VAL A 709 -22.79 16.20 -5.04
C VAL A 709 -23.33 17.50 -5.64
N ARG A 710 -22.46 18.43 -6.03
CA ARG A 710 -22.82 19.82 -6.36
C ARG A 710 -22.99 20.11 -7.84
N THR A 711 -22.58 19.20 -8.71
CA THR A 711 -22.66 19.42 -10.15
C THR A 711 -23.96 18.90 -10.72
N PRO A 712 -24.56 19.55 -11.77
CA PRO A 712 -25.76 19.04 -12.41
C PRO A 712 -25.64 17.58 -12.90
N ILE A 713 -24.47 17.21 -13.41
CA ILE A 713 -24.17 15.85 -13.88
C ILE A 713 -24.13 14.86 -12.71
N GLY A 714 -23.54 15.25 -11.59
CA GLY A 714 -23.50 14.42 -10.39
C GLY A 714 -24.90 14.15 -9.82
N ARG A 715 -25.79 15.14 -9.85
CA ARG A 715 -27.20 15.00 -9.50
C ARG A 715 -27.92 13.98 -10.37
N GLN A 716 -27.74 14.04 -11.69
CA GLN A 716 -28.31 13.06 -12.62
C GLN A 716 -27.87 11.62 -12.32
N ILE A 717 -26.59 11.43 -11.91
CA ILE A 717 -26.11 10.11 -11.48
C ILE A 717 -26.78 9.69 -10.17
N ARG A 718 -26.94 10.59 -9.20
CA ARG A 718 -27.59 10.30 -7.91
C ARG A 718 -29.10 10.02 -8.05
N GLU A 719 -29.74 10.56 -9.05
CA GLU A 719 -31.15 10.26 -9.41
C GLU A 719 -31.34 8.81 -9.86
N ALA A 720 -30.25 8.09 -10.27
CA ALA A 720 -30.32 6.67 -10.62
C ALA A 720 -30.31 5.74 -9.40
N PHE A 721 -29.99 6.24 -8.21
CA PHE A 721 -30.09 5.48 -6.97
C PHE A 721 -31.48 5.60 -6.40
N VAL A 722 -32.21 4.49 -6.36
CA VAL A 722 -33.64 4.45 -6.09
C VAL A 722 -33.98 3.42 -5.02
N PRO A 723 -35.07 3.56 -4.26
CA PRO A 723 -35.52 2.56 -3.31
C PRO A 723 -36.23 1.38 -4.01
N GLU A 724 -36.52 0.32 -3.25
CA GLU A 724 -37.49 -0.69 -3.67
C GLU A 724 -38.90 -0.12 -3.80
N PRO A 725 -39.76 -0.71 -4.62
CA PRO A 725 -41.17 -0.26 -4.76
C PRO A 725 -41.90 -0.27 -3.41
N GLY A 726 -42.54 0.86 -3.05
CA GLY A 726 -43.22 1.05 -1.77
C GLY A 726 -42.33 1.62 -0.67
N ASN A 727 -41.04 1.75 -0.91
CA ASN A 727 -40.06 2.37 -0.02
C ASN A 727 -39.71 3.79 -0.51
N VAL A 728 -39.05 4.52 0.36
CA VAL A 728 -38.35 5.78 0.07
C VAL A 728 -36.92 5.71 0.53
N LEU A 729 -36.03 6.52 -0.07
CA LEU A 729 -34.72 6.83 0.50
C LEU A 729 -34.88 7.98 1.50
N LEU A 730 -34.16 7.89 2.61
CA LEU A 730 -34.03 8.95 3.58
C LEU A 730 -32.54 9.26 3.74
N ALA A 731 -32.16 10.51 3.51
CA ALA A 731 -30.83 11.02 3.70
C ALA A 731 -30.76 11.83 5.00
N ALA A 732 -29.81 11.54 5.85
CA ALA A 732 -29.55 12.25 7.10
C ALA A 732 -28.12 12.74 7.12
N ASP A 733 -27.91 14.05 7.03
CA ASP A 733 -26.60 14.70 6.92
C ASP A 733 -26.29 15.58 8.13
N TYR A 734 -25.03 15.54 8.58
CA TYR A 734 -24.58 16.47 9.60
C TYR A 734 -24.33 17.87 9.04
N SER A 735 -25.06 18.82 9.58
CA SER A 735 -24.94 20.24 9.21
C SER A 735 -23.61 20.83 9.69
N GLN A 736 -22.63 20.98 8.78
CA GLN A 736 -21.33 21.65 9.04
C GLN A 736 -20.58 21.10 10.26
N ILE A 737 -20.52 19.77 10.42
CA ILE A 737 -19.97 19.13 11.61
C ILE A 737 -18.53 19.58 11.92
N GLU A 738 -17.66 19.69 10.93
CA GLU A 738 -16.26 20.09 11.14
C GLU A 738 -16.13 21.51 11.69
N LEU A 739 -16.97 22.46 11.24
CA LEU A 739 -16.98 23.83 11.77
C LEU A 739 -17.52 23.89 13.22
N ARG A 740 -18.50 23.06 13.53
CA ARG A 740 -19.04 22.92 14.91
C ARG A 740 -17.96 22.35 15.84
N LEU A 741 -17.26 21.33 15.40
CA LEU A 741 -16.14 20.76 16.16
C LEU A 741 -14.99 21.76 16.31
N ALA A 742 -14.66 22.52 15.28
CA ALA A 742 -13.66 23.57 15.37
C ALA A 742 -14.07 24.67 16.39
N ALA A 743 -15.32 25.10 16.38
CA ALA A 743 -15.82 26.07 17.36
C ALA A 743 -15.72 25.54 18.80
N HIS A 744 -16.05 24.24 19.02
CA HIS A 744 -15.91 23.58 20.31
C HIS A 744 -14.44 23.45 20.74
N MET A 745 -13.58 22.86 19.89
CA MET A 745 -12.19 22.54 20.22
C MET A 745 -11.33 23.80 20.37
N ALA A 746 -11.56 24.82 19.54
CA ALA A 746 -10.85 26.09 19.60
C ALA A 746 -11.45 27.08 20.65
N GLY A 747 -12.57 26.77 21.24
CA GLY A 747 -13.17 27.62 22.27
C GLY A 747 -13.64 28.98 21.77
N VAL A 748 -14.18 29.08 20.53
CA VAL A 748 -14.59 30.34 19.92
C VAL A 748 -16.05 30.65 20.23
N ASP A 749 -16.27 31.48 21.23
CA ASP A 749 -17.61 31.76 21.76
C ASP A 749 -18.56 32.37 20.73
N SER A 750 -18.07 33.30 19.87
CA SER A 750 -18.89 33.89 18.81
C SER A 750 -19.42 32.87 17.80
N LEU A 751 -18.62 31.82 17.49
CA LEU A 751 -19.05 30.74 16.62
C LEU A 751 -19.99 29.78 17.35
N LYS A 752 -19.75 29.49 18.64
CA LYS A 752 -20.65 28.68 19.47
C LYS A 752 -22.02 29.31 19.60
N GLU A 753 -22.07 30.61 19.86
CA GLU A 753 -23.32 31.38 19.94
C GLU A 753 -24.09 31.38 18.63
N ALA A 754 -23.40 31.60 17.50
CA ALA A 754 -24.02 31.55 16.17
C ALA A 754 -24.64 30.17 15.91
N PHE A 755 -23.96 29.09 16.22
CA PHE A 755 -24.51 27.74 16.06
C PHE A 755 -25.65 27.44 17.03
N ALA A 756 -25.63 27.95 18.26
CA ALA A 756 -26.71 27.79 19.24
C ALA A 756 -27.99 28.51 18.80
N HIS A 757 -27.86 29.62 18.11
CA HIS A 757 -29.01 30.40 17.59
C HIS A 757 -29.41 29.99 16.16
N GLY A 758 -28.73 28.99 15.56
CA GLY A 758 -29.05 28.58 14.18
C GLY A 758 -28.66 29.61 13.10
N GLU A 759 -27.69 30.48 13.42
CA GLU A 759 -27.23 31.50 12.45
C GLU A 759 -26.36 30.87 11.35
N ASP A 760 -26.36 31.53 10.19
CA ASP A 760 -25.45 31.17 9.10
C ASP A 760 -24.00 31.58 9.45
N ILE A 761 -23.15 30.57 9.74
CA ILE A 761 -21.79 30.78 10.17
C ILE A 761 -20.93 31.50 9.12
N HIS A 762 -21.19 31.28 7.84
CA HIS A 762 -20.47 31.96 6.78
C HIS A 762 -20.92 33.43 6.63
N ALA A 763 -22.20 33.72 6.89
CA ALA A 763 -22.68 35.07 6.98
C ALA A 763 -22.08 35.79 8.21
N ARG A 764 -22.00 35.11 9.35
CA ARG A 764 -21.38 35.63 10.58
C ARG A 764 -19.93 35.99 10.32
N THR A 765 -19.18 35.05 9.72
CA THR A 765 -17.77 35.29 9.35
C THR A 765 -17.63 36.44 8.34
N ALA A 766 -18.54 36.54 7.35
CA ALA A 766 -18.52 37.64 6.41
C ALA A 766 -18.73 39.00 7.09
N THR A 767 -19.66 39.07 8.05
CA THR A 767 -19.84 40.27 8.87
C THR A 767 -18.62 40.66 9.64
N GLU A 768 -17.96 39.68 10.30
CA GLU A 768 -16.78 39.89 11.11
C GLU A 768 -15.54 40.31 10.28
N MET A 769 -15.40 39.77 9.07
CA MET A 769 -14.22 40.01 8.23
C MET A 769 -14.38 41.19 7.27
N PHE A 770 -15.58 41.38 6.69
CA PHE A 770 -15.83 42.35 5.63
C PHE A 770 -16.80 43.45 6.04
N GLY A 771 -17.44 43.34 7.22
CA GLY A 771 -18.42 44.31 7.72
C GLY A 771 -19.79 44.23 7.05
N GLU A 772 -19.98 43.43 5.99
CA GLU A 772 -21.23 43.27 5.26
C GLU A 772 -21.44 41.83 4.77
N VAL A 773 -22.68 41.44 4.57
CA VAL A 773 -23.05 40.13 4.04
C VAL A 773 -23.66 40.30 2.65
N THR A 774 -22.88 40.02 1.64
CA THR A 774 -23.31 39.87 0.26
C THR A 774 -23.12 38.41 -0.18
N ARG A 775 -23.63 38.06 -1.37
CA ARG A 775 -23.39 36.74 -1.94
C ARG A 775 -21.88 36.44 -2.09
N ASP A 776 -21.09 37.45 -2.50
CA ASP A 776 -19.64 37.33 -2.70
C ASP A 776 -18.90 37.22 -1.39
N THR A 777 -19.12 38.15 -0.43
CA THR A 777 -18.44 38.13 0.87
C THR A 777 -18.76 36.85 1.66
N ARG A 778 -20.00 36.34 1.57
CA ARG A 778 -20.39 35.07 2.16
C ARG A 778 -19.68 33.89 1.50
N ALA A 779 -19.51 33.89 0.18
CA ALA A 779 -18.76 32.85 -0.54
C ALA A 779 -17.27 32.86 -0.19
N ARG A 780 -16.65 34.05 -0.13
CA ARG A 780 -15.27 34.24 0.33
C ARG A 780 -15.11 33.78 1.78
N ALA A 781 -16.01 34.17 2.69
CA ALA A 781 -15.99 33.72 4.07
C ALA A 781 -16.08 32.20 4.20
N LYS A 782 -16.93 31.55 3.39
CA LYS A 782 -16.99 30.09 3.32
C LYS A 782 -15.65 29.48 2.92
N THR A 783 -15.01 29.99 1.89
CA THR A 783 -13.70 29.53 1.43
C THR A 783 -12.63 29.72 2.50
N ILE A 784 -12.62 30.88 3.18
CA ILE A 784 -11.67 31.22 4.24
C ILE A 784 -11.84 30.31 5.46
N ASN A 785 -13.08 30.09 5.93
CA ASN A 785 -13.37 29.23 7.07
C ASN A 785 -12.78 27.84 6.90
N PHE A 786 -13.04 27.19 5.77
CA PHE A 786 -12.50 25.86 5.51
C PHE A 786 -10.99 25.89 5.24
N ALA A 787 -10.51 26.86 4.47
CA ALA A 787 -9.10 26.93 4.09
C ALA A 787 -8.19 27.11 5.30
N ILE A 788 -8.54 27.97 6.25
CA ILE A 788 -7.75 28.22 7.45
C ILE A 788 -7.77 27.03 8.40
N LEU A 789 -8.95 26.40 8.59
CA LEU A 789 -9.03 25.16 9.38
C LEU A 789 -8.13 24.07 8.84
N TYR A 790 -7.92 24.01 7.53
CA TYR A 790 -7.07 23.04 6.88
C TYR A 790 -5.60 23.50 6.73
N GLY A 791 -5.20 24.57 7.43
CA GLY A 791 -3.83 25.04 7.47
C GLY A 791 -3.31 25.53 6.12
N ILE A 792 -4.18 26.19 5.32
CA ILE A 792 -3.80 26.69 4.00
C ILE A 792 -2.72 27.77 4.12
N SER A 793 -1.76 27.78 3.18
CA SER A 793 -0.80 28.85 3.05
C SER A 793 -1.41 30.07 2.33
N ARG A 794 -0.81 31.27 2.48
CA ARG A 794 -1.20 32.48 1.73
C ARG A 794 -1.26 32.24 0.22
N TRP A 795 -0.35 31.45 -0.31
CA TRP A 795 -0.32 31.12 -1.75
C TRP A 795 -1.51 30.25 -2.18
N GLY A 796 -1.88 29.28 -1.33
CA GLY A 796 -3.05 28.44 -1.58
C GLY A 796 -4.36 29.21 -1.46
N LEU A 797 -4.47 30.11 -0.50
CA LEU A 797 -5.66 30.95 -0.35
C LEU A 797 -5.78 31.97 -1.48
N ALA A 798 -4.65 32.60 -1.87
CA ALA A 798 -4.57 33.51 -3.00
C ALA A 798 -5.10 32.87 -4.31
N ALA A 799 -4.66 31.64 -4.58
CA ALA A 799 -5.11 30.89 -5.75
C ALA A 799 -6.60 30.55 -5.71
N ARG A 800 -7.16 30.24 -4.53
CA ARG A 800 -8.59 29.88 -4.39
C ARG A 800 -9.54 31.08 -4.48
N LEU A 801 -9.08 32.23 -4.04
CA LEU A 801 -9.88 33.47 -4.04
C LEU A 801 -9.58 34.37 -5.24
N GLU A 802 -8.61 34.01 -6.07
CA GLU A 802 -8.13 34.78 -7.22
C GLU A 802 -7.67 36.19 -6.82
N VAL A 803 -6.95 36.29 -5.70
CA VAL A 803 -6.43 37.55 -5.16
C VAL A 803 -4.90 37.51 -5.05
N PRO A 804 -4.21 38.68 -4.93
CA PRO A 804 -2.78 38.68 -4.67
C PRO A 804 -2.42 38.00 -3.34
N PRO A 805 -1.22 37.38 -3.23
CA PRO A 805 -0.80 36.69 -2.02
C PRO A 805 -0.74 37.60 -0.77
N GLU A 806 -0.47 38.91 -0.95
CA GLU A 806 -0.46 39.89 0.11
C GLU A 806 -1.87 40.14 0.67
N GLU A 807 -2.87 40.19 -0.20
CA GLU A 807 -4.27 40.32 0.20
C GLU A 807 -4.76 39.06 0.90
N ALA A 808 -4.38 37.87 0.40
CA ALA A 808 -4.68 36.60 1.07
C ALA A 808 -4.04 36.53 2.46
N GLN A 809 -2.82 37.04 2.64
CA GLN A 809 -2.18 37.11 3.95
C GLN A 809 -2.94 38.05 4.90
N ALA A 810 -3.35 39.23 4.41
CA ALA A 810 -4.12 40.18 5.21
C ALA A 810 -5.47 39.57 5.65
N MET A 811 -6.12 38.77 4.79
CA MET A 811 -7.35 38.03 5.16
C MET A 811 -7.08 36.99 6.25
N ILE A 812 -5.96 36.25 6.17
CA ILE A 812 -5.57 35.28 7.20
C ILE A 812 -5.33 36.00 8.54
N ASP A 813 -4.61 37.10 8.52
CA ASP A 813 -4.29 37.88 9.71
C ASP A 813 -5.56 38.45 10.35
N THR A 814 -6.48 39.00 9.54
CA THR A 814 -7.79 39.49 9.98
C THR A 814 -8.62 38.38 10.59
N TYR A 815 -8.65 37.21 9.97
CA TYR A 815 -9.36 36.03 10.49
C TYR A 815 -8.86 35.64 11.87
N PHE A 816 -7.54 35.55 12.07
CA PHE A 816 -6.96 35.20 13.36
C PHE A 816 -7.16 36.31 14.43
N GLN A 817 -7.21 37.58 14.02
CA GLN A 817 -7.59 38.67 14.94
C GLN A 817 -9.04 38.57 15.40
N ARG A 818 -9.97 38.14 14.53
CA ARG A 818 -11.37 37.96 14.84
C ARG A 818 -11.67 36.66 15.59
N PHE A 819 -10.92 35.60 15.28
CA PHE A 819 -11.07 34.27 15.86
C PHE A 819 -9.75 33.77 16.48
N PRO A 820 -9.25 34.43 17.54
CA PRO A 820 -7.95 34.08 18.12
C PRO A 820 -7.89 32.66 18.70
N GLY A 821 -9.04 32.10 19.07
CA GLY A 821 -9.15 30.70 19.50
C GLY A 821 -8.72 29.70 18.43
N ILE A 822 -9.00 29.99 17.16
CA ILE A 822 -8.57 29.10 16.04
C ILE A 822 -7.04 29.12 15.92
N GLN A 823 -6.42 30.30 15.99
CA GLN A 823 -4.96 30.42 15.94
C GLN A 823 -4.32 29.65 17.10
N ARG A 824 -4.83 29.84 18.31
CA ARG A 824 -4.36 29.14 19.51
C ARG A 824 -4.49 27.61 19.34
N TYR A 825 -5.61 27.12 18.87
CA TYR A 825 -5.85 25.70 18.61
C TYR A 825 -4.81 25.14 17.65
N ILE A 826 -4.52 25.84 16.56
CA ILE A 826 -3.52 25.42 15.56
C ILE A 826 -2.12 25.30 16.22
N LEU A 827 -1.71 26.33 16.99
CA LEU A 827 -0.40 26.34 17.62
C LEU A 827 -0.26 25.25 18.68
N GLU A 828 -1.25 25.11 19.58
CA GLU A 828 -1.29 24.08 20.62
C GLU A 828 -1.31 22.66 20.03
N THR A 829 -2.05 22.45 18.93
CA THR A 829 -2.07 21.16 18.22
C THR A 829 -0.70 20.83 17.66
N LEU A 830 -0.05 21.77 16.98
CA LEU A 830 1.29 21.54 16.41
C LEU A 830 2.34 21.30 17.49
N GLU A 831 2.29 22.05 18.60
CA GLU A 831 3.20 21.86 19.72
C GLU A 831 3.01 20.47 20.34
N SER A 832 1.76 20.09 20.61
CA SER A 832 1.42 18.76 21.13
C SER A 832 1.89 17.63 20.21
N VAL A 833 1.64 17.75 18.90
CA VAL A 833 2.03 16.70 17.94
C VAL A 833 3.54 16.62 17.78
N ARG A 834 4.25 17.74 17.80
CA ARG A 834 5.73 17.75 17.78
C ARG A 834 6.34 17.07 19.02
N ALA A 835 5.69 17.21 20.17
CA ALA A 835 6.14 16.58 21.41
C ALA A 835 5.78 15.10 21.51
N LYS A 836 4.55 14.71 21.10
CA LYS A 836 4.01 13.36 21.28
C LYS A 836 4.24 12.45 20.05
N GLY A 837 4.41 13.03 18.85
CA GLY A 837 4.48 12.30 17.58
C GLY A 837 3.11 11.97 16.98
N TYR A 838 2.00 12.25 17.68
CA TYR A 838 0.64 11.97 17.19
C TYR A 838 -0.34 13.07 17.58
N SER A 839 -1.42 13.19 16.81
CA SER A 839 -2.63 13.93 17.20
C SER A 839 -3.68 12.98 17.77
N GLU A 840 -4.65 13.52 18.51
CA GLU A 840 -5.69 12.75 19.18
C GLU A 840 -7.05 13.39 18.97
N THR A 841 -8.09 12.57 18.70
CA THR A 841 -9.47 13.03 18.63
C THR A 841 -10.05 13.20 20.03
N LEU A 842 -11.24 13.83 20.15
CA LEU A 842 -11.98 13.92 21.41
C LEU A 842 -12.34 12.55 22.02
N PHE A 843 -12.32 11.51 21.22
CA PHE A 843 -12.60 10.13 21.65
C PHE A 843 -11.35 9.31 21.94
N GLY A 844 -10.16 9.85 21.68
CA GLY A 844 -8.89 9.20 21.95
C GLY A 844 -8.29 8.43 20.77
N ARG A 845 -8.80 8.62 19.53
CA ARG A 845 -8.16 8.07 18.34
C ARG A 845 -6.85 8.79 18.09
N LYS A 846 -5.77 8.02 17.89
CA LYS A 846 -4.44 8.54 17.60
C LYS A 846 -4.15 8.46 16.10
N THR A 847 -3.54 9.53 15.58
CA THR A 847 -2.98 9.56 14.24
C THR A 847 -1.54 10.00 14.35
N TRP A 848 -0.62 9.15 13.89
CA TRP A 848 0.82 9.37 14.02
C TRP A 848 1.37 10.21 12.88
N PHE A 849 2.34 11.09 13.21
CA PHE A 849 3.01 12.00 12.27
C PHE A 849 4.53 11.95 12.42
N PRO A 850 5.20 10.86 12.01
CA PRO A 850 6.66 10.71 12.18
C PRO A 850 7.47 11.83 11.50
N ARG A 851 6.92 12.46 10.43
CA ARG A 851 7.58 13.58 9.71
C ARG A 851 7.28 14.97 10.25
N ILE A 852 6.59 15.09 11.38
CA ILE A 852 6.22 16.39 11.96
C ILE A 852 7.45 17.27 12.31
N ASN A 853 8.57 16.64 12.65
CA ASN A 853 9.83 17.27 12.96
C ASN A 853 10.87 17.12 11.82
N SER A 854 10.45 16.78 10.59
CA SER A 854 11.35 16.60 9.46
C SER A 854 12.14 17.90 9.17
N LYS A 855 13.41 17.74 8.87
CA LYS A 855 14.24 18.85 8.40
C LYS A 855 13.84 19.32 7.00
N ASN A 856 13.20 18.46 6.21
CA ASN A 856 12.65 18.83 4.91
C ASN A 856 11.40 19.69 5.12
N GLN A 857 11.46 20.93 4.67
CA GLN A 857 10.38 21.91 4.83
C GLN A 857 9.06 21.44 4.18
N ALA A 858 9.11 20.83 3.01
CA ALA A 858 7.92 20.39 2.30
C ALA A 858 7.22 19.23 3.03
N GLU A 859 7.99 18.25 3.52
CA GLU A 859 7.47 17.14 4.33
C GLU A 859 6.90 17.64 5.66
N ARG A 860 7.65 18.48 6.36
CA ARG A 860 7.20 19.06 7.62
C ARG A 860 5.91 19.84 7.44
N GLN A 861 5.83 20.73 6.45
CA GLN A 861 4.60 21.50 6.17
C GLN A 861 3.43 20.60 5.74
N GLY A 862 3.69 19.52 5.00
CA GLY A 862 2.67 18.52 4.68
C GLY A 862 2.14 17.83 5.95
N SER A 863 3.05 17.40 6.81
CA SER A 863 2.73 16.76 8.09
C SER A 863 2.02 17.72 9.05
N GLU A 864 2.44 18.99 9.14
CA GLU A 864 1.78 20.04 9.95
C GLU A 864 0.33 20.26 9.52
N ARG A 865 0.06 20.39 8.21
CA ARG A 865 -1.32 20.55 7.70
C ARG A 865 -2.18 19.33 8.05
N ALA A 866 -1.64 18.12 7.87
CA ALA A 866 -2.35 16.90 8.21
C ALA A 866 -2.62 16.80 9.71
N ALA A 867 -1.66 17.19 10.55
CA ALA A 867 -1.76 17.18 12.02
C ALA A 867 -2.80 18.16 12.56
N ILE A 868 -2.95 19.34 11.95
CA ILE A 868 -3.99 20.32 12.31
C ILE A 868 -5.39 19.77 12.01
N ASN A 869 -5.53 19.07 10.90
CA ASN A 869 -6.82 18.55 10.42
C ASN A 869 -7.27 17.28 11.14
N ALA A 870 -6.33 16.42 11.52
CA ALA A 870 -6.64 15.08 12.01
C ALA A 870 -7.55 15.06 13.26
N PRO A 871 -7.40 15.94 14.25
CA PRO A 871 -8.30 15.95 15.40
C PRO A 871 -9.76 16.29 15.03
N ILE A 872 -9.98 17.25 14.14
CA ILE A 872 -11.33 17.67 13.71
C ILE A 872 -11.97 16.62 12.82
N GLN A 873 -11.26 16.20 11.76
CA GLN A 873 -11.76 15.19 10.84
C GLN A 873 -11.94 13.82 11.50
N GLY A 874 -10.99 13.44 12.36
CA GLY A 874 -11.08 12.19 13.10
C GLY A 874 -12.22 12.20 14.11
N THR A 875 -12.45 13.32 14.81
CA THR A 875 -13.59 13.45 15.72
C THR A 875 -14.93 13.39 14.96
N SER A 876 -15.02 14.01 13.78
CA SER A 876 -16.20 13.87 12.91
C SER A 876 -16.42 12.41 12.50
N ALA A 877 -15.35 11.70 12.11
CA ALA A 877 -15.41 10.29 11.77
C ALA A 877 -15.84 9.43 12.96
N ASP A 878 -15.32 9.69 14.16
CA ASP A 878 -15.70 8.97 15.38
C ASP A 878 -17.19 9.20 15.74
N ILE A 879 -17.71 10.40 15.54
CA ILE A 879 -19.12 10.74 15.79
C ILE A 879 -20.03 9.96 14.83
N ILE A 880 -19.77 9.99 13.54
CA ILE A 880 -20.62 9.28 12.58
C ILE A 880 -20.55 7.77 12.75
N LYS A 881 -19.36 7.21 13.04
CA LYS A 881 -19.18 5.80 13.37
C LYS A 881 -19.97 5.37 14.61
N ARG A 882 -19.97 6.20 15.64
CA ARG A 882 -20.79 5.99 16.84
C ARG A 882 -22.28 6.05 16.57
N ALA A 883 -22.71 6.99 15.71
CA ALA A 883 -24.09 7.04 15.23
C ALA A 883 -24.47 5.75 14.50
N MET A 884 -23.64 5.31 13.56
CA MET A 884 -23.86 4.07 12.80
C MET A 884 -23.96 2.84 13.72
N ALA A 885 -23.03 2.68 14.66
CA ALA A 885 -23.03 1.54 15.59
C ALA A 885 -24.27 1.48 16.48
N ARG A 886 -24.88 2.62 16.80
CA ARG A 886 -26.09 2.72 17.65
C ARG A 886 -27.38 2.71 16.86
N MET A 887 -27.33 2.96 15.57
CA MET A 887 -28.52 3.20 14.74
C MET A 887 -29.42 1.98 14.67
N LEU A 888 -28.87 0.83 14.29
CA LEU A 888 -29.66 -0.39 14.13
C LEU A 888 -30.29 -0.88 15.45
N PRO A 889 -29.59 -0.89 16.58
CA PRO A 889 -30.20 -1.19 17.88
C PRO A 889 -31.35 -0.22 18.24
N ALA A 890 -31.16 1.08 18.08
CA ALA A 890 -32.20 2.08 18.38
C ALA A 890 -33.47 1.93 17.53
N LEU A 891 -33.29 1.64 16.24
CA LEU A 891 -34.42 1.35 15.34
C LEU A 891 -35.13 0.05 15.70
N ALA A 892 -34.36 -0.99 16.07
CA ALA A 892 -34.91 -2.28 16.50
C ALA A 892 -35.71 -2.15 17.79
N ASP A 893 -35.22 -1.42 18.79
CA ASP A 893 -35.90 -1.15 20.06
C ASP A 893 -37.24 -0.41 19.84
N ALA A 894 -37.34 0.37 18.77
CA ALA A 894 -38.56 1.06 18.37
C ALA A 894 -39.48 0.19 17.47
N GLY A 895 -39.11 -1.06 17.20
CA GLY A 895 -39.87 -1.95 16.31
C GLY A 895 -39.75 -1.61 14.81
N LEU A 896 -38.70 -0.89 14.41
CA LEU A 896 -38.44 -0.45 13.04
C LEU A 896 -37.37 -1.34 12.36
N HIS A 897 -37.56 -2.65 12.41
CA HIS A 897 -36.64 -3.64 11.86
C HIS A 897 -36.55 -3.60 10.32
N ASP A 898 -37.52 -2.99 9.68
CA ASP A 898 -37.65 -2.81 8.23
C ASP A 898 -36.94 -1.56 7.70
N VAL A 899 -36.34 -0.77 8.54
CA VAL A 899 -35.47 0.36 8.17
C VAL A 899 -34.05 -0.17 7.94
N ARG A 900 -33.50 0.07 6.75
CA ARG A 900 -32.17 -0.37 6.33
C ARG A 900 -31.24 0.82 6.22
N MET A 901 -30.07 0.77 6.84
CA MET A 901 -28.99 1.72 6.60
C MET A 901 -28.15 1.19 5.45
N LEU A 902 -28.05 1.94 4.34
CA LEU A 902 -27.46 1.48 3.09
C LEU A 902 -26.07 2.02 2.82
N LEU A 903 -25.91 3.36 2.97
CA LEU A 903 -24.67 4.04 2.63
C LEU A 903 -24.25 5.02 3.73
N GLN A 904 -22.93 5.18 3.83
CA GLN A 904 -22.28 6.30 4.49
C GLN A 904 -21.43 7.04 3.45
N VAL A 905 -21.72 8.34 3.24
CA VAL A 905 -21.06 9.18 2.25
C VAL A 905 -20.71 10.52 2.89
N HIS A 906 -19.42 10.82 3.05
CA HIS A 906 -18.96 12.01 3.78
C HIS A 906 -19.53 12.08 5.20
N ASP A 907 -20.42 13.03 5.49
CA ASP A 907 -21.05 13.22 6.79
C ASP A 907 -22.55 12.80 6.76
N GLU A 908 -22.95 12.05 5.73
CA GLU A 908 -24.32 11.61 5.44
C GLU A 908 -24.51 10.10 5.67
N LEU A 909 -25.67 9.73 6.19
CA LEU A 909 -26.18 8.36 6.22
C LEU A 909 -27.43 8.24 5.35
N VAL A 910 -27.44 7.25 4.47
CA VAL A 910 -28.58 6.98 3.57
C VAL A 910 -29.30 5.71 4.02
N PHE A 911 -30.59 5.82 4.17
CA PHE A 911 -31.49 4.73 4.58
C PHE A 911 -32.51 4.42 3.50
N GLU A 912 -33.01 3.20 3.53
CA GLU A 912 -34.18 2.78 2.78
C GLU A 912 -35.24 2.26 3.76
N LEU A 913 -36.46 2.72 3.65
CA LEU A 913 -37.55 2.35 4.54
C LEU A 913 -38.90 2.46 3.83
N PRO A 914 -39.92 1.69 4.29
CA PRO A 914 -41.29 1.88 3.82
C PRO A 914 -41.80 3.30 4.06
N GLU A 915 -42.51 3.88 3.09
CA GLU A 915 -43.00 5.28 3.17
C GLU A 915 -43.79 5.55 4.47
N GLY A 916 -44.62 4.59 4.92
CA GLY A 916 -45.36 4.69 6.18
C GLY A 916 -44.55 4.66 7.47
N ARG A 917 -43.22 4.42 7.40
CA ARG A 917 -42.29 4.40 8.54
C ARG A 917 -41.53 5.72 8.74
N VAL A 918 -41.57 6.63 7.77
CA VAL A 918 -40.80 7.88 7.75
C VAL A 918 -41.04 8.70 9.02
N GLU A 919 -42.29 8.92 9.42
CA GLU A 919 -42.64 9.71 10.60
C GLU A 919 -42.09 9.10 11.90
N ALA A 920 -42.10 7.80 12.01
CA ALA A 920 -41.58 7.09 13.21
C ALA A 920 -40.04 7.01 13.22
N ALA A 921 -39.40 6.81 12.06
CA ALA A 921 -37.96 6.64 11.95
C ALA A 921 -37.18 7.96 12.07
N THR A 922 -37.71 9.04 11.46
CA THR A 922 -37.01 10.34 11.39
C THR A 922 -36.58 10.90 12.75
N PRO A 923 -37.41 10.93 13.82
CA PRO A 923 -36.97 11.44 15.11
C PRO A 923 -35.88 10.58 15.75
N ILE A 924 -35.93 9.26 15.57
CA ILE A 924 -34.95 8.33 16.12
C ILE A 924 -33.60 8.51 15.43
N ILE A 925 -33.60 8.54 14.08
CA ILE A 925 -32.38 8.77 13.28
C ILE A 925 -31.75 10.10 13.68
N ARG A 926 -32.56 11.17 13.74
CA ARG A 926 -32.09 12.50 14.15
C ARG A 926 -31.49 12.48 15.55
N GLN A 927 -32.16 11.87 16.52
CA GLN A 927 -31.69 11.79 17.90
C GLN A 927 -30.38 11.02 18.01
N VAL A 928 -30.30 9.82 17.41
CA VAL A 928 -29.10 8.99 17.44
C VAL A 928 -27.88 9.72 16.86
N MET A 929 -28.08 10.45 15.74
CA MET A 929 -27.02 11.25 15.14
C MET A 929 -26.66 12.47 16.01
N ALA A 930 -27.65 13.25 16.46
CA ALA A 930 -27.41 14.45 17.25
C ALA A 930 -26.74 14.15 18.60
N GLU A 931 -27.06 13.02 19.23
CA GLU A 931 -26.52 12.57 20.50
C GLU A 931 -25.35 11.58 20.39
N ALA A 932 -24.81 11.38 19.19
CA ALA A 932 -23.78 10.37 18.95
C ALA A 932 -22.49 10.59 19.76
N ALA A 933 -22.15 11.82 20.13
CA ALA A 933 -21.01 12.13 20.99
C ALA A 933 -21.21 11.70 22.44
N LEU A 934 -22.46 11.72 22.92
CA LEU A 934 -22.80 11.40 24.32
C LEU A 934 -22.71 9.89 24.62
N PRO A 935 -22.50 9.52 25.87
CA PRO A 935 -22.08 10.33 27.03
C PRO A 935 -20.56 10.57 27.07
N SER A 936 -19.81 10.12 26.06
CA SER A 936 -18.36 10.14 26.07
C SER A 936 -17.76 11.54 25.95
N VAL A 937 -18.41 12.40 25.18
CA VAL A 937 -18.01 13.79 24.95
C VAL A 937 -19.26 14.66 24.96
N GLU A 938 -19.27 15.70 25.80
CA GLU A 938 -20.29 16.74 25.81
C GLU A 938 -19.80 17.92 24.98
N LEU A 939 -20.40 18.10 23.80
CA LEU A 939 -20.04 19.19 22.91
C LEU A 939 -20.73 20.50 23.36
N SER A 940 -19.97 21.59 23.37
CA SER A 940 -20.49 22.95 23.66
C SER A 940 -21.28 23.54 22.48
N VAL A 941 -21.42 22.79 21.39
CA VAL A 941 -22.16 23.19 20.19
C VAL A 941 -23.09 22.02 19.81
N PRO A 942 -24.38 22.24 19.59
CA PRO A 942 -25.28 21.17 19.19
C PRO A 942 -24.93 20.64 17.79
N LEU A 943 -25.04 19.32 17.59
CA LEU A 943 -24.93 18.72 16.26
C LEU A 943 -26.26 18.89 15.52
N GLY A 944 -26.24 19.63 14.42
CA GLY A 944 -27.38 19.75 13.50
C GLY A 944 -27.46 18.54 12.58
N VAL A 945 -28.66 18.02 12.36
CA VAL A 945 -28.93 16.92 11.44
C VAL A 945 -30.06 17.31 10.49
N ASP A 946 -29.73 17.45 9.22
CA ASP A 946 -30.68 17.70 8.15
C ASP A 946 -31.19 16.37 7.59
N ILE A 947 -32.51 16.23 7.47
CA ILE A 947 -33.10 14.97 6.99
C ILE A 947 -34.06 15.29 5.85
N GLY A 948 -33.85 14.60 4.73
CA GLY A 948 -34.77 14.63 3.59
C GLY A 948 -35.20 13.23 3.17
N THR A 949 -36.24 13.13 2.41
CA THR A 949 -36.79 11.88 1.88
C THR A 949 -37.15 12.01 0.41
N GLY A 950 -37.02 10.96 -0.36
CA GLY A 950 -37.31 11.00 -1.78
C GLY A 950 -37.32 9.62 -2.45
N LEU A 951 -37.77 9.61 -3.69
CA LEU A 951 -37.76 8.40 -4.55
C LEU A 951 -36.40 8.20 -5.29
N SER A 952 -35.46 9.05 -5.02
CA SER A 952 -34.09 8.89 -5.42
C SER A 952 -33.15 9.50 -4.38
N TRP A 953 -31.87 9.18 -4.44
CA TRP A 953 -30.90 9.78 -3.52
C TRP A 953 -30.79 11.29 -3.71
N ASP A 954 -30.84 11.79 -4.96
CA ASP A 954 -30.82 13.24 -5.22
C ASP A 954 -32.07 13.94 -4.66
N ALA A 955 -33.24 13.30 -4.74
CA ALA A 955 -34.48 13.86 -4.22
C ALA A 955 -34.57 13.83 -2.68
N ALA A 956 -33.81 12.93 -2.05
CA ALA A 956 -33.72 12.83 -0.59
C ALA A 956 -32.73 13.82 0.02
N HIS A 957 -31.86 14.46 -0.78
CA HIS A 957 -30.79 15.38 -0.34
C HIS A 957 -31.14 16.89 -0.49
#